data_5f28a73c0eb4badd52f94ed64c3e3413
#
_entry.id   5f28a73c0eb4badd52f94ed64c3e3413
#
_cell.length_a   1.000
_cell.length_b   1.000
_cell.length_c   1.000
_cell.angle_alpha   90.00
_cell.angle_beta   90.00
_cell.angle_gamma   90.00
#
_symmetry.space_group_name_H-M   'P 1'
#
loop_
_entity.id
_entity.type
_entity.pdbx_description
1 polymer ?
#
loop_
_entity_poly.entity_id
_entity_poly.type
_entity_poly.pdbx_seq_one_letter_code
_entity_poly.pdbx_strand_id
1 'polypeptide(L)'
;LKMKSYAGLLKPIDAKLRINLGNEHADYAAFKSVIKRLDNLSISKRVENHREEVERIKRHLKDLYHANAVIRRCFEELVQVYNTGVKKRGRRDDLGKLLSEQVFRLCYWKAANEEINYRRFFDINELICLRQEKRDVFDTTHRLIKTLVGDGAVSGVRIDHVDGLADPAKYLRRLRSHLGDIFILVEKILQPEESMPASWPVQGSTGYDFTFRVNSLFCVAKNGPKFERIYRAFSGQTAGFDQMVNGCKRQVLKNQLGGDLNNLVKQIKQLAGQAAGEGDMSFQRLRQSLTEILARFPVYRTYIDRKGPTVTDRLCIQKAVAWAMDARPELAPALTYIRDLLLEKVCTPPGKDNPGKAEAAEKIIVKFQQLTAPLMAKGFEDTALYVYNRLVSLNEVGGDPQRFGCSANDFHAFINHRADCWLHSMNSTATHDSKRGEDVRARINVLSELPGEWENHLRSWHTLNRKNKMRVDDEEVPDQNEEYMLYQTLLGACSPEGPSDTSFVGRISQYLVKGVREGKIHSSWTEVSAEYEAALVSFAQKILHPVEGAPFLETFLPFFKKVAFYGIWNTLSQTLLKITAPGVPDFYQGTELFDFHLVDPDNRRPVDFLKRKQFLAEILKDFSSDPIGLIRRLLAHRNDGRIKLFLIARALQTRNAQATLFQQGTYVPLAVTGRFKAHVIAFARAHKNHCSIIAVPRFLTGLVKENQHPLGDRVWQDTEIILGEKAGSRWQNIFTAETLSAASSLKIGTILQHFPCALLLREDIE
;
A
#
# COMPACT_ATOMS: atom_id res chain seq x y z
N LEU A 1 28.77 -10.43 21.19
CA LEU A 1 29.44 -11.69 21.50
C LEU A 1 28.97 -12.22 22.86
N LYS A 2 28.94 -13.56 23.04
CA LYS A 2 28.64 -14.22 24.30
C LYS A 2 29.70 -13.86 25.33
N MET A 3 29.33 -13.50 26.56
CA MET A 3 30.31 -13.03 27.57
C MET A 3 31.44 -14.05 27.87
N LYS A 4 31.14 -15.35 27.81
CA LYS A 4 32.16 -16.39 27.91
C LYS A 4 33.28 -16.28 26.87
N SER A 5 32.96 -15.78 25.65
CA SER A 5 33.95 -15.62 24.58
C SER A 5 34.92 -14.45 24.84
N TYR A 6 34.51 -13.45 25.64
CA TYR A 6 35.38 -12.30 25.96
C TYR A 6 36.63 -12.74 26.72
N ALA A 7 36.51 -13.63 27.71
CA ALA A 7 37.68 -14.12 28.46
C ALA A 7 38.72 -14.78 27.54
N GLY A 8 38.25 -15.60 26.58
CA GLY A 8 39.13 -16.22 25.57
C GLY A 8 39.78 -15.20 24.63
N LEU A 9 39.03 -14.19 24.19
CA LEU A 9 39.50 -13.12 23.30
C LEU A 9 40.53 -12.20 23.98
N LEU A 10 40.37 -11.94 25.28
CA LEU A 10 41.23 -11.01 26.00
C LEU A 10 42.53 -11.64 26.52
N LYS A 11 42.65 -12.97 26.62
CA LYS A 11 43.87 -13.67 27.02
C LYS A 11 45.11 -13.29 26.20
N PRO A 12 45.10 -13.24 24.86
CA PRO A 12 46.23 -12.78 24.07
C PRO A 12 46.61 -11.33 24.35
N ILE A 13 45.60 -10.46 24.64
CA ILE A 13 45.86 -9.07 25.02
C ILE A 13 46.51 -8.99 26.38
N ASP A 14 46.07 -9.74 27.38
CA ASP A 14 46.66 -9.80 28.73
C ASP A 14 48.14 -10.10 28.67
N ALA A 15 48.52 -11.13 27.91
CA ALA A 15 49.93 -11.49 27.73
C ALA A 15 50.76 -10.36 27.10
N LYS A 16 50.24 -9.67 26.08
CA LYS A 16 50.92 -8.54 25.43
C LYS A 16 51.01 -7.31 26.35
N LEU A 17 49.95 -6.99 27.07
CA LEU A 17 49.94 -5.86 27.99
C LEU A 17 50.90 -6.04 29.15
N ARG A 18 51.04 -7.24 29.66
CA ARG A 18 52.03 -7.57 30.68
C ARG A 18 53.46 -7.26 30.21
N ILE A 19 53.79 -7.57 28.97
CA ILE A 19 55.09 -7.31 28.38
C ILE A 19 55.32 -5.81 28.13
N ASN A 20 54.30 -5.10 27.62
CA ASN A 20 54.44 -3.72 27.13
C ASN A 20 54.26 -2.65 28.21
N LEU A 21 53.44 -2.92 29.25
CA LEU A 21 53.16 -1.97 30.35
C LEU A 21 53.81 -2.35 31.65
N GLY A 22 54.12 -3.64 31.85
CA GLY A 22 54.58 -4.17 33.13
C GLY A 22 53.46 -4.46 34.13
N ASN A 23 53.80 -5.26 35.17
CA ASN A 23 52.77 -5.74 36.12
C ASN A 23 52.20 -4.64 37.05
N GLU A 24 52.95 -3.56 37.26
CA GLU A 24 52.60 -2.49 38.22
C GLU A 24 51.87 -1.31 37.57
N HIS A 25 51.68 -1.31 36.24
CA HIS A 25 51.01 -0.23 35.56
C HIS A 25 49.50 -0.20 35.90
N ALA A 26 49.00 0.96 36.29
CA ALA A 26 47.59 1.14 36.73
C ALA A 26 46.56 0.63 35.72
N ASP A 27 46.75 0.94 34.42
CA ASP A 27 45.81 0.51 33.36
C ASP A 27 45.88 -1.00 33.11
N TYR A 28 47.03 -1.62 33.31
CA TYR A 28 47.16 -3.08 33.26
C TYR A 28 46.44 -3.75 34.43
N ALA A 29 46.59 -3.21 35.64
CA ALA A 29 45.86 -3.69 36.82
C ALA A 29 44.33 -3.56 36.62
N ALA A 30 43.87 -2.43 36.04
CA ALA A 30 42.46 -2.20 35.70
C ALA A 30 41.96 -3.22 34.65
N PHE A 31 42.74 -3.47 33.60
CA PHE A 31 42.44 -4.47 32.59
C PHE A 31 42.32 -5.88 33.19
N LYS A 32 43.23 -6.25 34.05
CA LYS A 32 43.25 -7.54 34.77
C LYS A 32 42.02 -7.71 35.68
N SER A 33 41.59 -6.62 36.33
CA SER A 33 40.35 -6.59 37.10
C SER A 33 39.13 -6.90 36.23
N VAL A 34 39.07 -6.37 35.00
CA VAL A 34 38.02 -6.65 34.02
C VAL A 34 37.99 -8.14 33.64
N ILE A 35 39.17 -8.75 33.38
CA ILE A 35 39.25 -10.20 33.08
C ILE A 35 38.71 -11.03 34.24
N LYS A 36 39.11 -10.72 35.46
CA LYS A 36 38.64 -11.42 36.66
C LYS A 36 37.12 -11.32 36.84
N ARG A 37 36.55 -10.16 36.55
CA ARG A 37 35.09 -9.94 36.58
C ARG A 37 34.36 -10.75 35.49
N LEU A 38 34.95 -10.86 34.30
CA LEU A 38 34.43 -11.70 33.22
C LEU A 38 34.42 -13.18 33.60
N ASP A 39 35.48 -13.68 34.23
CA ASP A 39 35.55 -15.07 34.70
C ASP A 39 34.47 -15.34 35.76
N ASN A 40 34.28 -14.43 36.71
CA ASN A 40 33.25 -14.53 37.75
C ASN A 40 31.82 -14.52 37.18
N LEU A 41 31.57 -13.70 36.15
CA LEU A 41 30.26 -13.68 35.42
C LEU A 41 29.95 -15.02 34.76
N SER A 42 30.96 -15.73 34.28
CA SER A 42 30.77 -17.03 33.63
C SER A 42 30.29 -18.12 34.59
N ILE A 43 30.50 -17.95 35.90
CA ILE A 43 30.19 -18.92 36.97
C ILE A 43 28.83 -18.62 37.64
N SER A 44 28.40 -17.37 37.69
CA SER A 44 27.20 -16.93 38.41
C SER A 44 25.91 -17.21 37.64
N LYS A 45 24.93 -17.91 38.25
CA LYS A 45 23.60 -18.23 37.74
C LYS A 45 22.50 -17.20 38.10
N ARG A 46 22.78 -16.11 38.84
CA ARG A 46 21.78 -15.11 39.26
C ARG A 46 21.60 -14.04 38.18
N VAL A 47 20.36 -13.94 37.65
CA VAL A 47 20.01 -13.17 36.45
C VAL A 47 19.83 -11.67 36.69
N GLU A 48 19.49 -11.22 37.90
CA GLU A 48 19.08 -9.83 38.15
C GLU A 48 20.23 -8.81 38.07
N ASN A 49 21.46 -9.16 38.51
CA ASN A 49 22.60 -8.26 38.41
C ASN A 49 23.51 -8.50 37.20
N HIS A 50 23.17 -9.46 36.35
CA HIS A 50 24.04 -9.89 35.24
C HIS A 50 24.14 -8.83 34.14
N ARG A 51 23.03 -8.16 33.79
CA ARG A 51 22.96 -7.14 32.71
C ARG A 51 23.74 -5.88 33.08
N GLU A 52 23.59 -5.39 34.31
CA GLU A 52 24.29 -4.20 34.78
C GLU A 52 25.80 -4.43 34.86
N GLU A 53 26.22 -5.61 35.33
CA GLU A 53 27.63 -5.96 35.41
C GLU A 53 28.25 -6.11 34.01
N VAL A 54 27.52 -6.70 33.03
CA VAL A 54 27.97 -6.74 31.64
C VAL A 54 28.17 -5.34 31.07
N GLU A 55 27.24 -4.41 31.28
CA GLU A 55 27.35 -3.03 30.78
C GLU A 55 28.49 -2.26 31.51
N ARG A 56 28.75 -2.57 32.77
CA ARG A 56 29.86 -1.99 33.54
C ARG A 56 31.23 -2.48 33.02
N ILE A 57 31.32 -3.77 32.68
CA ILE A 57 32.52 -4.36 32.09
C ILE A 57 32.79 -3.76 30.71
N LYS A 58 31.79 -3.64 29.87
CA LYS A 58 31.94 -3.04 28.53
C LYS A 58 32.36 -1.58 28.59
N ARG A 59 31.81 -0.79 29.52
CA ARG A 59 32.23 0.60 29.73
C ARG A 59 33.70 0.67 30.16
N HIS A 60 34.13 -0.11 31.13
CA HIS A 60 35.54 -0.17 31.56
C HIS A 60 36.48 -0.53 30.41
N LEU A 61 36.15 -1.55 29.61
CA LEU A 61 36.96 -1.90 28.43
C LEU A 61 37.02 -0.76 27.40
N LYS A 62 35.90 -0.06 27.17
CA LYS A 62 35.83 1.11 26.28
C LYS A 62 36.71 2.25 26.82
N ASP A 63 36.63 2.54 28.10
CA ASP A 63 37.41 3.61 28.75
C ASP A 63 38.90 3.32 28.64
N LEU A 64 39.35 2.09 28.95
CA LEU A 64 40.74 1.65 28.81
C LEU A 64 41.22 1.72 27.34
N TYR A 65 40.41 1.33 26.38
CA TYR A 65 40.70 1.43 24.95
C TYR A 65 40.92 2.89 24.49
N HIS A 66 40.13 3.83 24.99
CA HIS A 66 40.29 5.24 24.65
C HIS A 66 41.40 5.94 25.39
N ALA A 67 41.64 5.59 26.68
CA ALA A 67 42.63 6.25 27.53
C ALA A 67 44.06 5.82 27.24
N ASN A 68 44.29 4.57 26.82
CA ASN A 68 45.66 4.02 26.71
C ASN A 68 45.97 3.54 25.28
N ALA A 69 46.96 4.16 24.63
CA ALA A 69 47.37 3.86 23.26
C ALA A 69 47.92 2.43 23.06
N VAL A 70 48.58 1.86 24.10
CA VAL A 70 49.11 0.50 24.05
C VAL A 70 47.97 -0.52 24.09
N ILE A 71 46.98 -0.31 24.97
CA ILE A 71 45.79 -1.14 25.05
C ILE A 71 45.03 -1.10 23.71
N ARG A 72 44.82 0.10 23.17
CA ARG A 72 44.17 0.28 21.87
C ARG A 72 44.85 -0.51 20.76
N ARG A 73 46.18 -0.38 20.65
CA ARG A 73 46.98 -1.11 19.65
C ARG A 73 46.80 -2.63 19.78
N CYS A 74 46.81 -3.14 21.01
CA CYS A 74 46.64 -4.59 21.26
C CYS A 74 45.24 -5.07 20.80
N PHE A 75 44.19 -4.27 20.98
CA PHE A 75 42.85 -4.59 20.48
C PHE A 75 42.81 -4.55 18.95
N GLU A 76 43.39 -3.55 18.32
CA GLU A 76 43.44 -3.40 16.86
C GLU A 76 44.21 -4.57 16.21
N GLU A 77 45.32 -4.96 16.79
CA GLU A 77 46.10 -6.14 16.37
C GLU A 77 45.31 -7.44 16.52
N LEU A 78 44.55 -7.60 17.62
CA LEU A 78 43.66 -8.74 17.79
C LEU A 78 42.61 -8.82 16.69
N VAL A 79 41.93 -7.69 16.40
CA VAL A 79 40.94 -7.60 15.33
C VAL A 79 41.57 -7.95 13.97
N GLN A 80 42.80 -7.47 13.71
CA GLN A 80 43.52 -7.83 12.48
C GLN A 80 43.80 -9.33 12.38
N VAL A 81 44.20 -9.97 13.48
CA VAL A 81 44.45 -11.42 13.52
C VAL A 81 43.22 -12.21 13.13
N TYR A 82 42.03 -11.85 13.66
CA TYR A 82 40.78 -12.52 13.31
C TYR A 82 40.37 -12.24 11.86
N ASN A 83 40.60 -11.03 11.34
CA ASN A 83 40.24 -10.66 9.96
C ASN A 83 41.18 -11.26 8.90
N THR A 84 42.46 -11.40 9.21
CA THR A 84 43.46 -11.96 8.25
C THR A 84 43.40 -13.47 8.14
N GLY A 85 42.91 -14.17 9.15
CA GLY A 85 42.70 -15.63 9.12
C GLY A 85 41.77 -16.12 8.04
N VAL A 86 40.82 -15.25 7.61
CA VAL A 86 39.82 -15.56 6.56
C VAL A 86 40.44 -15.69 5.16
N LYS A 87 41.61 -15.12 4.89
CA LYS A 87 42.21 -15.05 3.53
C LYS A 87 43.24 -16.11 3.19
N LYS A 88 43.65 -16.99 4.12
CA LYS A 88 44.69 -18.00 3.86
C LYS A 88 44.21 -19.42 4.16
N ARG A 89 44.06 -20.24 3.10
CA ARG A 89 43.89 -21.70 3.24
C ARG A 89 45.04 -22.27 4.08
N GLY A 90 44.69 -22.89 5.20
CA GLY A 90 45.65 -23.61 6.05
C GLY A 90 45.98 -22.99 7.41
N ARG A 91 45.48 -21.79 7.79
CA ARG A 91 45.55 -21.25 9.16
C ARG A 91 44.27 -21.58 9.95
N ARG A 92 44.43 -21.73 11.27
CA ARG A 92 43.33 -21.96 12.21
C ARG A 92 42.22 -20.97 11.94
N ASP A 93 41.02 -21.49 11.72
CA ASP A 93 39.81 -20.69 11.61
C ASP A 93 39.33 -20.23 12.99
N ASP A 94 40.13 -19.31 13.58
CA ASP A 94 39.82 -18.77 14.92
C ASP A 94 38.52 -17.95 14.91
N LEU A 95 38.19 -17.29 13.77
CA LEU A 95 36.93 -16.57 13.62
C LEU A 95 35.74 -17.56 13.51
N GLY A 96 35.86 -18.61 12.71
CA GLY A 96 34.81 -19.64 12.60
C GLY A 96 34.58 -20.33 13.95
N LYS A 97 35.63 -20.62 14.70
CA LYS A 97 35.52 -21.16 16.08
C LYS A 97 34.81 -20.20 17.01
N LEU A 98 35.19 -18.93 17.02
CA LEU A 98 34.53 -17.88 17.80
C LEU A 98 33.07 -17.75 17.47
N LEU A 99 32.69 -17.75 16.17
CA LEU A 99 31.33 -17.68 15.70
C LEU A 99 30.50 -18.92 16.08
N SER A 100 31.10 -20.12 16.03
CA SER A 100 30.42 -21.36 16.43
C SER A 100 30.05 -21.43 17.92
N GLU A 101 30.74 -20.71 18.75
CA GLU A 101 30.51 -20.61 20.21
C GLU A 101 29.40 -19.60 20.56
N GLN A 102 28.92 -18.81 19.60
CA GLN A 102 27.93 -17.77 19.87
C GLN A 102 26.52 -18.33 20.03
N VAL A 103 25.61 -17.49 20.56
CA VAL A 103 24.15 -17.81 20.65
C VAL A 103 23.40 -17.52 19.35
N PHE A 104 24.09 -17.04 18.33
CA PHE A 104 23.59 -16.80 17.00
C PHE A 104 24.43 -17.57 15.97
N ARG A 105 23.85 -17.86 14.83
CA ARG A 105 24.51 -18.43 13.64
C ARG A 105 24.44 -17.41 12.50
N LEU A 106 25.58 -17.05 11.93
CA LEU A 106 25.61 -16.31 10.68
C LEU A 106 25.25 -17.28 9.54
N CYS A 107 24.32 -16.89 8.72
CA CYS A 107 23.93 -17.64 7.53
C CYS A 107 23.65 -16.69 6.36
N TYR A 108 23.65 -17.26 5.16
CA TYR A 108 23.26 -16.50 3.99
C TYR A 108 21.83 -16.00 4.14
N TRP A 109 21.58 -14.75 3.76
CA TRP A 109 20.30 -14.08 4.00
C TRP A 109 19.06 -14.83 3.46
N LYS A 110 19.21 -15.57 2.34
CA LYS A 110 18.13 -16.38 1.78
C LYS A 110 17.67 -17.52 2.71
N ALA A 111 18.50 -17.95 3.67
CA ALA A 111 18.09 -18.96 4.65
C ALA A 111 16.90 -18.51 5.52
N ALA A 112 16.67 -17.21 5.66
CA ALA A 112 15.50 -16.66 6.34
C ALA A 112 14.16 -17.06 5.69
N ASN A 113 14.18 -17.43 4.42
CA ASN A 113 12.98 -17.89 3.72
C ASN A 113 12.50 -19.28 4.21
N GLU A 114 13.39 -20.08 4.78
CA GLU A 114 13.09 -21.41 5.32
C GLU A 114 13.12 -21.48 6.84
N GLU A 115 14.06 -20.76 7.44
CA GLU A 115 14.31 -20.74 8.89
C GLU A 115 14.52 -19.32 9.39
N ILE A 116 13.59 -18.78 10.16
CA ILE A 116 13.70 -17.47 10.81
C ILE A 116 13.27 -17.60 12.28
N ASN A 117 13.98 -16.93 13.18
CA ASN A 117 13.69 -16.99 14.61
C ASN A 117 13.36 -15.61 15.23
N TYR A 118 13.12 -14.62 14.38
CA TYR A 118 12.60 -13.30 14.75
C TYR A 118 11.50 -12.90 13.78
N ARG A 119 10.68 -11.92 14.15
CA ARG A 119 9.71 -11.33 13.26
C ARG A 119 10.30 -10.12 12.56
N ARG A 120 10.12 -10.06 11.26
CA ARG A 120 10.57 -8.97 10.39
C ARG A 120 9.36 -8.20 9.83
N PHE A 121 9.61 -6.98 9.34
CA PHE A 121 8.63 -6.21 8.59
C PHE A 121 8.50 -6.83 7.20
N PHE A 122 7.32 -7.40 6.91
CA PHE A 122 7.07 -8.21 5.73
C PHE A 122 8.11 -9.32 5.53
N ASP A 123 8.93 -9.23 4.48
CA ASP A 123 10.00 -10.15 4.11
C ASP A 123 11.41 -9.51 4.18
N ILE A 124 11.54 -8.31 4.76
CA ILE A 124 12.78 -7.55 4.84
C ILE A 124 13.58 -7.97 6.06
N ASN A 125 14.69 -8.68 5.85
CA ASN A 125 15.49 -9.28 6.93
C ASN A 125 16.11 -8.27 7.90
N GLU A 126 16.44 -7.06 7.44
CA GLU A 126 17.08 -6.00 8.23
C GLU A 126 16.10 -5.26 9.14
N LEU A 127 14.79 -5.36 8.87
CA LEU A 127 13.77 -4.67 9.64
C LEU A 127 13.13 -5.58 10.69
N ILE A 128 13.77 -5.67 11.86
CA ILE A 128 13.26 -6.43 13.02
C ILE A 128 12.04 -5.72 13.61
N CYS A 129 10.93 -6.47 13.80
CA CYS A 129 9.76 -5.97 14.50
C CYS A 129 9.97 -5.83 15.99
N LEU A 130 9.58 -4.70 16.56
CA LEU A 130 9.58 -4.46 17.99
C LEU A 130 8.32 -5.00 18.65
N ARG A 131 8.45 -5.47 19.90
CA ARG A 131 7.33 -6.00 20.69
C ARG A 131 6.57 -4.87 21.36
N GLN A 132 5.74 -4.14 20.60
CA GLN A 132 4.97 -2.99 21.06
C GLN A 132 3.93 -3.34 22.14
N GLU A 133 3.58 -4.61 22.29
CA GLU A 133 2.73 -5.10 23.37
C GLU A 133 3.43 -4.97 24.75
N LYS A 134 4.76 -4.92 24.83
CA LYS A 134 5.52 -4.65 26.04
C LYS A 134 5.54 -3.15 26.33
N ARG A 135 5.23 -2.81 27.61
CA ARG A 135 5.08 -1.41 28.02
C ARG A 135 6.37 -0.61 27.91
N ASP A 136 7.49 -1.19 28.36
CA ASP A 136 8.81 -0.56 28.31
C ASP A 136 9.26 -0.25 26.87
N VAL A 137 8.97 -1.15 25.93
CA VAL A 137 9.24 -0.95 24.49
C VAL A 137 8.34 0.17 23.94
N PHE A 138 7.04 0.12 24.22
CA PHE A 138 6.09 1.14 23.79
C PHE A 138 6.49 2.52 24.32
N ASP A 139 6.72 2.67 25.63
CA ASP A 139 7.06 3.95 26.25
C ASP A 139 8.37 4.52 25.69
N THR A 140 9.36 3.65 25.39
CA THR A 140 10.63 4.06 24.79
C THR A 140 10.46 4.56 23.36
N THR A 141 9.73 3.84 22.53
CA THR A 141 9.55 4.17 21.11
C THR A 141 8.64 5.37 20.89
N HIS A 142 7.71 5.66 21.81
CA HIS A 142 6.74 6.76 21.69
C HIS A 142 7.14 8.02 22.47
N ARG A 143 8.27 8.00 23.19
CA ARG A 143 8.71 9.13 24.01
C ARG A 143 8.85 10.43 23.22
N LEU A 144 9.53 10.38 22.05
CA LEU A 144 9.69 11.56 21.19
C LEU A 144 8.33 12.10 20.70
N ILE A 145 7.47 11.20 20.22
CA ILE A 145 6.14 11.58 19.72
C ILE A 145 5.33 12.26 20.83
N LYS A 146 5.37 11.69 22.04
CA LYS A 146 4.69 12.28 23.22
C LYS A 146 5.19 13.69 23.52
N THR A 147 6.52 13.91 23.47
CA THR A 147 7.10 15.24 23.67
C THR A 147 6.59 16.22 22.60
N LEU A 148 6.68 15.85 21.31
CA LEU A 148 6.24 16.71 20.21
C LEU A 148 4.73 17.05 20.26
N VAL A 149 3.90 16.11 20.70
CA VAL A 149 2.47 16.36 20.93
C VAL A 149 2.27 17.28 22.14
N GLY A 150 2.99 17.06 23.23
CA GLY A 150 2.92 17.90 24.43
C GLY A 150 3.35 19.35 24.16
N ASP A 151 4.33 19.55 23.31
CA ASP A 151 4.82 20.86 22.88
C ASP A 151 3.91 21.54 21.82
N GLY A 152 2.84 20.86 21.37
CA GLY A 152 1.95 21.35 20.32
C GLY A 152 2.55 21.36 18.90
N ALA A 153 3.75 20.78 18.72
CA ALA A 153 4.42 20.69 17.43
C ALA A 153 3.77 19.66 16.49
N VAL A 154 3.06 18.67 17.04
CA VAL A 154 2.34 17.62 16.31
C VAL A 154 0.91 17.55 16.84
N SER A 155 -0.09 17.68 15.96
CA SER A 155 -1.52 17.61 16.27
C SER A 155 -2.20 16.29 15.87
N GLY A 156 -1.48 15.41 15.18
CA GLY A 156 -1.99 14.11 14.77
C GLY A 156 -0.88 13.13 14.37
N VAL A 157 -1.21 11.84 14.33
CA VAL A 157 -0.29 10.76 13.95
C VAL A 157 -0.95 9.79 12.99
N ARG A 158 -0.16 9.25 12.05
CA ARG A 158 -0.51 8.11 11.20
C ARG A 158 0.22 6.88 11.73
N ILE A 159 -0.53 5.82 12.00
CA ILE A 159 0.02 4.54 12.42
C ILE A 159 0.10 3.63 11.20
N ASP A 160 1.33 3.40 10.77
CA ASP A 160 1.66 2.53 9.65
C ASP A 160 1.51 1.06 10.05
N HIS A 161 1.07 0.22 9.10
CA HIS A 161 0.96 -1.24 9.25
C HIS A 161 0.35 -1.70 10.59
N VAL A 162 -0.80 -1.13 10.96
CA VAL A 162 -1.48 -1.46 12.23
C VAL A 162 -1.80 -2.96 12.35
N ASP A 163 -2.05 -3.64 11.22
CA ASP A 163 -2.30 -5.08 11.13
C ASP A 163 -1.08 -5.93 11.50
N GLY A 164 0.10 -5.36 11.51
CA GLY A 164 1.32 -5.98 11.98
C GLY A 164 1.43 -6.16 13.50
N LEU A 165 0.67 -5.45 14.31
CA LEU A 165 0.75 -5.48 15.78
C LEU A 165 0.20 -6.79 16.35
N ALA A 166 0.64 -7.16 17.55
CA ALA A 166 0.10 -8.34 18.25
C ALA A 166 -1.38 -8.15 18.60
N ASP A 167 -1.74 -6.98 19.16
CA ASP A 167 -3.11 -6.57 19.52
C ASP A 167 -3.29 -5.10 19.13
N PRO A 168 -3.81 -4.83 17.91
CA PRO A 168 -4.04 -3.48 17.43
C PRO A 168 -4.96 -2.65 18.33
N ALA A 169 -6.06 -3.24 18.80
CA ALA A 169 -7.02 -2.53 19.62
C ALA A 169 -6.42 -2.08 20.97
N LYS A 170 -5.63 -2.93 21.60
CA LYS A 170 -4.93 -2.60 22.86
C LYS A 170 -3.85 -1.55 22.63
N TYR A 171 -3.10 -1.64 21.52
CA TYR A 171 -2.11 -0.65 21.14
C TYR A 171 -2.75 0.72 20.94
N LEU A 172 -3.82 0.83 20.17
CA LEU A 172 -4.51 2.08 19.88
C LEU A 172 -5.13 2.71 21.12
N ARG A 173 -5.74 1.91 22.04
CA ARG A 173 -6.20 2.41 23.33
C ARG A 173 -5.06 2.97 24.17
N ARG A 174 -3.90 2.28 24.21
CA ARG A 174 -2.72 2.76 24.92
C ARG A 174 -2.18 4.05 24.29
N LEU A 175 -2.13 4.11 22.97
CA LEU A 175 -1.68 5.30 22.23
C LEU A 175 -2.56 6.51 22.52
N ARG A 176 -3.89 6.33 22.45
CA ARG A 176 -4.87 7.39 22.81
C ARG A 176 -4.69 7.89 24.24
N SER A 177 -4.53 6.96 25.19
CA SER A 177 -4.26 7.31 26.59
C SER A 177 -2.90 8.01 26.78
N HIS A 178 -1.91 7.72 25.93
CA HIS A 178 -0.56 8.26 26.03
C HIS A 178 -0.42 9.66 25.39
N LEU A 179 -1.13 9.92 24.30
CA LEU A 179 -1.05 11.15 23.50
C LEU A 179 -2.23 12.12 23.72
N GLY A 180 -3.30 11.68 24.38
CA GLY A 180 -4.49 12.53 24.59
C GLY A 180 -5.38 12.61 23.36
N ASP A 181 -6.17 13.70 23.27
CA ASP A 181 -7.13 13.92 22.19
C ASP A 181 -6.49 14.59 20.99
N ILE A 182 -5.74 13.81 20.22
CA ILE A 182 -5.14 14.21 18.94
C ILE A 182 -5.75 13.43 17.78
N PHE A 183 -5.51 13.88 16.56
CA PHE A 183 -5.95 13.18 15.36
C PHE A 183 -5.11 11.90 15.15
N ILE A 184 -5.75 10.73 15.13
CA ILE A 184 -5.08 9.43 14.90
C ILE A 184 -5.68 8.78 13.67
N LEU A 185 -4.85 8.49 12.69
CA LEU A 185 -5.18 7.66 11.53
C LEU A 185 -4.44 6.35 11.58
N VAL A 186 -5.06 5.32 11.00
CA VAL A 186 -4.42 4.02 10.83
C VAL A 186 -4.30 3.67 9.35
N GLU A 187 -3.14 3.16 8.97
CA GLU A 187 -3.02 2.46 7.71
C GLU A 187 -3.62 1.07 7.90
N LYS A 188 -4.83 0.95 7.41
CA LYS A 188 -5.61 -0.29 7.37
C LYS A 188 -6.19 -0.43 5.97
N ILE A 189 -5.78 -1.50 5.30
CA ILE A 189 -6.32 -1.84 4.00
C ILE A 189 -7.60 -2.66 4.20
N LEU A 190 -8.72 -2.10 3.75
CA LEU A 190 -10.04 -2.73 3.85
C LEU A 190 -10.39 -3.41 2.53
N GLN A 191 -10.88 -4.64 2.60
CA GLN A 191 -11.53 -5.28 1.46
C GLN A 191 -12.91 -4.62 1.21
N PRO A 192 -13.49 -4.71 0.00
CA PRO A 192 -14.68 -3.95 -0.36
C PRO A 192 -15.89 -4.10 0.58
N GLU A 193 -15.99 -5.21 1.32
CA GLU A 193 -17.08 -5.51 2.26
C GLU A 193 -16.61 -5.53 3.72
N GLU A 194 -15.34 -5.20 3.96
CA GLU A 194 -14.76 -5.13 5.28
C GLU A 194 -15.02 -3.74 5.89
N SER A 195 -15.35 -3.70 7.17
CA SER A 195 -15.43 -2.47 7.95
C SER A 195 -14.36 -2.45 9.02
N MET A 196 -13.81 -1.28 9.28
CA MET A 196 -12.86 -1.09 10.37
C MET A 196 -13.56 -1.27 11.72
N PRO A 197 -12.92 -1.91 12.74
CA PRO A 197 -13.56 -2.14 14.03
C PRO A 197 -13.99 -0.81 14.70
N ALA A 198 -15.28 -0.65 14.96
CA ALA A 198 -15.86 0.56 15.55
C ALA A 198 -15.31 0.89 16.95
N SER A 199 -14.71 -0.08 17.65
CA SER A 199 -14.12 0.07 18.99
C SER A 199 -12.72 0.70 18.97
N TRP A 200 -12.15 0.97 17.80
CA TRP A 200 -10.83 1.60 17.70
C TRP A 200 -10.92 3.10 17.99
N PRO A 201 -10.14 3.63 18.94
CA PRO A 201 -10.19 5.05 19.32
C PRO A 201 -9.38 5.92 18.34
N VAL A 202 -9.76 5.89 17.07
CA VAL A 202 -9.10 6.60 15.96
C VAL A 202 -10.10 7.42 15.17
N GLN A 203 -9.64 8.37 14.37
CA GLN A 203 -10.50 9.19 13.52
C GLN A 203 -10.84 8.52 12.20
N GLY A 204 -10.02 7.53 11.75
CA GLY A 204 -10.29 6.80 10.53
C GLY A 204 -9.07 6.11 9.93
N SER A 205 -9.21 5.66 8.68
CA SER A 205 -8.16 5.06 7.86
C SER A 205 -7.46 6.08 6.97
N THR A 206 -6.36 5.66 6.33
CA THR A 206 -5.61 6.43 5.33
C THR A 206 -6.29 6.51 3.95
N GLY A 207 -7.48 5.90 3.77
CA GLY A 207 -8.37 6.17 2.64
C GLY A 207 -8.17 5.33 1.38
N TYR A 208 -7.53 4.17 1.44
CA TYR A 208 -7.43 3.26 0.28
C TYR A 208 -8.80 2.73 -0.18
N ASP A 209 -9.74 2.57 0.74
CA ASP A 209 -11.14 2.27 0.48
C ASP A 209 -11.81 3.35 -0.40
N PHE A 210 -11.54 4.64 -0.11
CA PHE A 210 -12.00 5.75 -0.94
C PHE A 210 -11.35 5.73 -2.32
N THR A 211 -10.03 5.50 -2.40
CA THR A 211 -9.30 5.36 -3.67
C THR A 211 -9.97 4.34 -4.58
N PHE A 212 -10.25 3.15 -4.06
CA PHE A 212 -10.89 2.09 -4.84
C PHE A 212 -12.28 2.49 -5.33
N ARG A 213 -13.12 3.05 -4.46
CA ARG A 213 -14.51 3.41 -4.80
C ARG A 213 -14.58 4.53 -5.82
N VAL A 214 -13.80 5.61 -5.64
CA VAL A 214 -13.81 6.73 -6.58
C VAL A 214 -13.19 6.35 -7.92
N ASN A 215 -12.14 5.55 -7.94
CA ASN A 215 -11.53 5.06 -9.17
C ASN A 215 -12.51 4.18 -9.97
N SER A 216 -13.17 3.23 -9.31
CA SER A 216 -14.14 2.30 -9.92
C SER A 216 -15.39 3.02 -10.47
N LEU A 217 -15.71 4.21 -9.95
CA LEU A 217 -16.86 5.03 -10.41
C LEU A 217 -16.72 5.46 -11.89
N PHE A 218 -15.47 5.53 -12.38
CA PHE A 218 -15.15 5.89 -13.76
C PHE A 218 -14.91 4.68 -14.67
N CYS A 219 -15.21 3.47 -14.22
CA CYS A 219 -15.19 2.26 -15.05
C CYS A 219 -16.60 1.79 -15.39
N VAL A 220 -16.86 1.51 -16.67
CA VAL A 220 -18.18 1.10 -17.18
C VAL A 220 -18.44 -0.37 -16.85
N ALA A 221 -19.12 -0.64 -15.75
CA ALA A 221 -19.34 -1.97 -15.20
C ALA A 221 -19.89 -2.99 -16.21
N LYS A 222 -20.86 -2.58 -17.07
CA LYS A 222 -21.46 -3.44 -18.11
C LYS A 222 -20.46 -3.99 -19.13
N ASN A 223 -19.31 -3.35 -19.30
CA ASN A 223 -18.26 -3.77 -20.22
C ASN A 223 -17.25 -4.75 -19.59
N GLY A 224 -17.36 -5.06 -18.30
CA GLY A 224 -16.50 -6.01 -17.61
C GLY A 224 -16.38 -7.38 -18.29
N PRO A 225 -17.49 -8.05 -18.66
CA PRO A 225 -17.44 -9.33 -19.38
C PRO A 225 -16.74 -9.23 -20.75
N LYS A 226 -16.90 -8.12 -21.47
CA LYS A 226 -16.21 -7.90 -22.75
C LYS A 226 -14.69 -7.71 -22.53
N PHE A 227 -14.29 -6.96 -21.51
CA PHE A 227 -12.88 -6.81 -21.13
C PHE A 227 -12.27 -8.13 -20.70
N GLU A 228 -12.98 -8.97 -19.95
CA GLU A 228 -12.51 -10.30 -19.56
C GLU A 228 -12.24 -11.17 -20.79
N ARG A 229 -13.16 -11.17 -21.77
CA ARG A 229 -12.97 -11.89 -23.03
C ARG A 229 -11.75 -11.38 -23.80
N ILE A 230 -11.60 -10.05 -23.95
CA ILE A 230 -10.46 -9.46 -24.66
C ILE A 230 -9.15 -9.85 -23.97
N TYR A 231 -9.08 -9.71 -22.66
CA TYR A 231 -7.92 -10.02 -21.85
C TYR A 231 -7.49 -11.50 -22.02
N ARG A 232 -8.44 -12.43 -21.82
CA ARG A 232 -8.16 -13.86 -21.96
C ARG A 232 -7.75 -14.25 -23.39
N ALA A 233 -8.44 -13.71 -24.37
CA ALA A 233 -8.12 -14.00 -25.77
C ALA A 233 -6.74 -13.49 -26.18
N PHE A 234 -6.29 -12.36 -25.64
CA PHE A 234 -4.98 -11.78 -25.93
C PHE A 234 -3.87 -12.44 -25.13
N SER A 235 -4.04 -12.56 -23.80
CA SER A 235 -3.00 -13.04 -22.89
C SER A 235 -2.86 -14.55 -22.80
N GLY A 236 -3.82 -15.32 -23.33
CA GLY A 236 -3.87 -16.77 -23.17
C GLY A 236 -4.23 -17.24 -21.75
N GLN A 237 -4.57 -16.33 -20.82
CA GLN A 237 -4.88 -16.66 -19.43
C GLN A 237 -6.16 -17.46 -19.32
N THR A 238 -6.06 -18.66 -18.77
CA THR A 238 -7.21 -19.55 -18.53
C THR A 238 -7.66 -19.55 -17.08
N ALA A 239 -6.76 -19.28 -16.14
CA ALA A 239 -7.05 -19.27 -14.71
C ALA A 239 -8.00 -18.12 -14.34
N GLY A 240 -8.96 -18.37 -13.48
CA GLY A 240 -9.78 -17.35 -12.84
C GLY A 240 -8.97 -16.52 -11.84
N PHE A 241 -9.43 -15.31 -11.55
CA PHE A 241 -8.75 -14.39 -10.64
C PHE A 241 -8.43 -15.01 -9.27
N ASP A 242 -9.41 -15.63 -8.61
CA ASP A 242 -9.20 -16.27 -7.30
C ASP A 242 -8.15 -17.39 -7.36
N GLN A 243 -8.17 -18.18 -8.42
CA GLN A 243 -7.18 -19.25 -8.63
C GLN A 243 -5.78 -18.66 -8.77
N MET A 244 -5.64 -17.59 -9.52
CA MET A 244 -4.38 -16.86 -9.71
C MET A 244 -3.88 -16.27 -8.40
N VAL A 245 -4.73 -15.53 -7.67
CA VAL A 245 -4.39 -14.94 -6.35
C VAL A 245 -3.95 -16.03 -5.37
N ASN A 246 -4.69 -17.14 -5.31
CA ASN A 246 -4.33 -18.26 -4.44
C ASN A 246 -2.99 -18.89 -4.84
N GLY A 247 -2.69 -18.93 -6.14
CA GLY A 247 -1.38 -19.39 -6.67
C GLY A 247 -0.25 -18.46 -6.21
N CYS A 248 -0.41 -17.15 -6.38
CA CYS A 248 0.55 -16.14 -5.95
C CYS A 248 0.81 -16.17 -4.43
N LYS A 249 -0.26 -16.30 -3.62
CA LYS A 249 -0.12 -16.43 -2.17
C LYS A 249 0.62 -17.71 -1.76
N ARG A 250 0.35 -18.86 -2.43
CA ARG A 250 1.10 -20.11 -2.19
C ARG A 250 2.59 -19.96 -2.55
N GLN A 251 2.89 -19.29 -3.66
CA GLN A 251 4.27 -19.03 -4.07
C GLN A 251 5.01 -18.17 -3.02
N VAL A 252 4.39 -17.12 -2.50
CA VAL A 252 4.97 -16.29 -1.43
C VAL A 252 5.15 -17.08 -0.13
N LEU A 253 4.16 -17.92 0.26
CA LEU A 253 4.30 -18.80 1.43
C LEU A 253 5.40 -19.85 1.26
N LYS A 254 5.67 -20.29 0.04
CA LYS A 254 6.76 -21.24 -0.24
C LYS A 254 8.13 -20.55 -0.19
N ASN A 255 8.27 -19.40 -0.82
CA ASN A 255 9.57 -18.81 -1.15
C ASN A 255 10.01 -17.70 -0.16
N GLN A 256 9.08 -16.85 0.31
CA GLN A 256 9.42 -15.66 1.10
C GLN A 256 9.01 -15.77 2.58
N LEU A 257 7.82 -16.33 2.85
CA LEU A 257 7.26 -16.47 4.20
C LEU A 257 7.30 -17.92 4.72
N GLY A 258 8.10 -18.80 4.07
CA GLY A 258 8.20 -20.21 4.44
C GLY A 258 8.71 -20.44 5.86
N GLY A 259 9.67 -19.65 6.31
CA GLY A 259 10.19 -19.70 7.67
C GLY A 259 9.14 -19.34 8.72
N ASP A 260 8.34 -18.29 8.47
CA ASP A 260 7.25 -17.86 9.35
C ASP A 260 6.15 -18.93 9.40
N LEU A 261 5.77 -19.47 8.25
CA LEU A 261 4.82 -20.58 8.13
C LEU A 261 5.30 -21.83 8.89
N ASN A 262 6.56 -22.24 8.70
CA ASN A 262 7.14 -23.40 9.36
C ASN A 262 7.17 -23.24 10.89
N ASN A 263 7.45 -22.04 11.38
CA ASN A 263 7.40 -21.72 12.82
C ASN A 263 5.99 -21.84 13.40
N LEU A 264 4.98 -21.38 12.67
CA LEU A 264 3.59 -21.49 13.07
C LEU A 264 3.14 -22.97 13.10
N VAL A 265 3.49 -23.74 12.06
CA VAL A 265 3.20 -25.18 11.99
C VAL A 265 3.86 -25.94 13.14
N LYS A 266 5.11 -25.66 13.49
CA LYS A 266 5.80 -26.28 14.64
C LYS A 266 5.02 -26.07 15.93
N GLN A 267 4.51 -24.86 16.19
CA GLN A 267 3.75 -24.55 17.39
C GLN A 267 2.36 -25.25 17.40
N ILE A 268 1.67 -25.28 16.25
CA ILE A 268 0.42 -26.03 16.10
C ILE A 268 0.65 -27.52 16.37
N LYS A 269 1.72 -28.11 15.79
CA LYS A 269 2.07 -29.53 16.01
C LYS A 269 2.39 -29.83 17.48
N GLN A 270 3.13 -28.96 18.16
CA GLN A 270 3.43 -29.12 19.60
C GLN A 270 2.15 -29.13 20.44
N LEU A 271 1.18 -28.28 20.10
CA LEU A 271 -0.11 -28.24 20.80
C LEU A 271 -0.96 -29.47 20.48
N ALA A 272 -0.97 -29.92 19.23
CA ALA A 272 -1.70 -31.12 18.77
C ALA A 272 -1.14 -32.42 19.33
N GLY A 273 0.19 -32.58 19.43
CA GLY A 273 0.86 -33.82 19.82
C GLY A 273 0.57 -34.32 21.23
N GLN A 274 -0.21 -33.57 22.01
CA GLN A 274 -0.72 -33.98 23.31
C GLN A 274 -2.18 -34.51 23.27
N ALA A 275 -2.83 -34.49 22.09
CA ALA A 275 -4.28 -34.76 21.97
C ALA A 275 -4.69 -35.61 20.76
N ALA A 276 -3.83 -35.88 19.78
CA ALA A 276 -4.22 -36.53 18.51
C ALA A 276 -3.32 -37.72 18.16
N GLY A 277 -3.90 -38.77 17.60
CA GLY A 277 -3.14 -39.88 17.02
C GLY A 277 -2.14 -39.45 15.93
N GLU A 278 -0.99 -40.08 15.89
CA GLU A 278 0.20 -39.60 15.15
C GLU A 278 0.02 -39.49 13.62
N GLY A 279 -1.00 -40.11 13.01
CA GLY A 279 -1.12 -40.18 11.54
C GLY A 279 -1.63 -38.91 10.84
N ASP A 280 -2.68 -38.29 11.38
CA ASP A 280 -3.41 -37.22 10.68
C ASP A 280 -2.87 -35.80 10.94
N MET A 281 -1.98 -35.64 11.94
CA MET A 281 -1.40 -34.35 12.35
C MET A 281 0.11 -34.28 12.05
N SER A 282 0.56 -34.86 10.94
CA SER A 282 1.96 -34.73 10.53
C SER A 282 2.31 -33.27 10.22
N PHE A 283 3.59 -32.90 10.39
CA PHE A 283 4.08 -31.56 10.05
C PHE A 283 3.71 -31.17 8.62
N GLN A 284 3.83 -32.06 7.68
CA GLN A 284 3.54 -31.81 6.28
C GLN A 284 2.03 -31.57 6.03
N ARG A 285 1.14 -32.36 6.62
CA ARG A 285 -0.31 -32.17 6.50
C ARG A 285 -0.75 -30.84 7.14
N LEU A 286 -0.27 -30.51 8.32
CA LEU A 286 -0.53 -29.25 8.98
C LEU A 286 -0.01 -28.07 8.14
N ARG A 287 1.18 -28.21 7.56
CA ARG A 287 1.76 -27.17 6.68
C ARG A 287 0.91 -26.97 5.43
N GLN A 288 0.49 -28.04 4.77
CA GLN A 288 -0.39 -27.97 3.60
C GLN A 288 -1.74 -27.34 3.95
N SER A 289 -2.38 -27.79 5.03
CA SER A 289 -3.66 -27.24 5.48
C SER A 289 -3.59 -25.76 5.82
N LEU A 290 -2.55 -25.35 6.56
CA LEU A 290 -2.36 -23.95 6.90
C LEU A 290 -2.08 -23.10 5.65
N THR A 291 -1.31 -23.62 4.68
CA THR A 291 -1.08 -22.97 3.39
C THR A 291 -2.38 -22.73 2.63
N GLU A 292 -3.28 -23.74 2.58
CA GLU A 292 -4.55 -23.61 1.87
C GLU A 292 -5.51 -22.61 2.55
N ILE A 293 -5.56 -22.59 3.89
CA ILE A 293 -6.35 -21.58 4.64
C ILE A 293 -5.82 -20.18 4.36
N LEU A 294 -4.52 -19.98 4.51
CA LEU A 294 -3.86 -18.68 4.32
C LEU A 294 -3.98 -18.17 2.88
N ALA A 295 -3.81 -19.04 1.88
CA ALA A 295 -3.94 -18.65 0.48
C ALA A 295 -5.35 -18.14 0.15
N ARG A 296 -6.39 -18.70 0.78
CA ARG A 296 -7.80 -18.35 0.57
C ARG A 296 -8.35 -17.36 1.59
N PHE A 297 -7.49 -16.82 2.46
CA PHE A 297 -7.93 -15.89 3.50
C PHE A 297 -8.47 -14.61 2.87
N PRO A 298 -9.74 -14.20 3.19
CA PRO A 298 -10.43 -13.17 2.40
C PRO A 298 -10.09 -11.73 2.77
N VAL A 299 -9.49 -11.50 3.96
CA VAL A 299 -9.15 -10.17 4.48
C VAL A 299 -7.68 -10.10 4.88
N TYR A 300 -7.16 -8.89 5.10
CA TYR A 300 -5.78 -8.73 5.58
C TYR A 300 -5.58 -9.37 6.94
N ARG A 301 -6.56 -9.22 7.86
CA ARG A 301 -6.43 -9.74 9.20
C ARG A 301 -7.79 -9.89 9.91
N THR A 302 -7.91 -10.87 10.80
CA THR A 302 -8.91 -10.96 11.87
C THR A 302 -8.34 -10.38 13.17
N TYR A 303 -9.25 -10.05 14.12
CA TYR A 303 -8.85 -9.37 15.37
C TYR A 303 -9.29 -10.15 16.61
N ILE A 304 -9.10 -11.46 16.57
CA ILE A 304 -9.38 -12.36 17.70
C ILE A 304 -8.46 -12.00 18.87
N ASP A 305 -9.06 -11.68 19.99
CA ASP A 305 -8.41 -11.38 21.27
C ASP A 305 -8.85 -12.36 22.37
N ARG A 306 -8.53 -12.07 23.62
CA ARG A 306 -8.94 -12.90 24.78
C ARG A 306 -10.45 -12.98 25.00
N LYS A 307 -11.26 -12.11 24.40
CA LYS A 307 -12.72 -12.16 24.43
C LYS A 307 -13.27 -13.16 23.42
N GLY A 308 -12.42 -13.72 22.56
CA GLY A 308 -12.76 -14.64 21.49
C GLY A 308 -13.03 -13.97 20.15
N PRO A 309 -13.38 -14.76 19.13
CA PRO A 309 -13.65 -14.27 17.79
C PRO A 309 -15.01 -13.54 17.70
N THR A 310 -15.03 -12.43 17.00
CA THR A 310 -16.26 -11.73 16.60
C THR A 310 -17.04 -12.55 15.55
N VAL A 311 -18.26 -12.14 15.22
CA VAL A 311 -19.04 -12.75 14.13
C VAL A 311 -18.28 -12.66 12.80
N THR A 312 -17.68 -11.52 12.51
CA THR A 312 -16.89 -11.30 11.29
C THR A 312 -15.66 -12.20 11.25
N ASP A 313 -14.92 -12.33 12.35
CA ASP A 313 -13.76 -13.22 12.43
C ASP A 313 -14.15 -14.68 12.14
N ARG A 314 -15.27 -15.15 12.75
CA ARG A 314 -15.81 -16.50 12.51
C ARG A 314 -16.13 -16.72 11.03
N LEU A 315 -16.84 -15.80 10.42
CA LEU A 315 -17.21 -15.88 9.00
C LEU A 315 -15.97 -15.95 8.09
N CYS A 316 -14.95 -15.10 8.32
CA CYS A 316 -13.73 -15.12 7.55
C CYS A 316 -12.98 -16.46 7.65
N ILE A 317 -12.82 -16.99 8.87
CA ILE A 317 -12.10 -18.25 9.09
C ILE A 317 -12.90 -19.43 8.52
N GLN A 318 -14.22 -19.50 8.78
CA GLN A 318 -15.09 -20.56 8.26
C GLN A 318 -15.08 -20.59 6.72
N LYS A 319 -15.17 -19.42 6.08
CA LYS A 319 -15.14 -19.29 4.63
C LYS A 319 -13.81 -19.77 4.05
N ALA A 320 -12.67 -19.34 4.62
CA ALA A 320 -11.35 -19.77 4.18
C ALA A 320 -11.15 -21.28 4.34
N VAL A 321 -11.61 -21.87 5.45
CA VAL A 321 -11.51 -23.32 5.69
C VAL A 321 -12.44 -24.11 4.78
N ALA A 322 -13.69 -23.66 4.55
CA ALA A 322 -14.61 -24.31 3.62
C ALA A 322 -14.01 -24.37 2.21
N TRP A 323 -13.53 -23.26 1.69
CA TRP A 323 -12.86 -23.20 0.40
C TRP A 323 -11.57 -24.07 0.32
N ALA A 324 -10.85 -24.22 1.43
CA ALA A 324 -9.71 -25.11 1.51
C ALA A 324 -10.14 -26.60 1.50
N MET A 325 -11.24 -26.95 2.17
CA MET A 325 -11.82 -28.30 2.18
C MET A 325 -12.34 -28.70 0.78
N ASP A 326 -13.02 -27.79 0.08
CA ASP A 326 -13.52 -28.03 -1.27
C ASP A 326 -12.37 -28.31 -2.26
N ALA A 327 -11.26 -27.60 -2.11
CA ALA A 327 -10.11 -27.74 -2.98
C ALA A 327 -9.19 -28.93 -2.61
N ARG A 328 -9.14 -29.33 -1.34
CA ARG A 328 -8.24 -30.36 -0.80
C ARG A 328 -8.96 -31.20 0.27
N PRO A 329 -9.97 -32.03 -0.13
CA PRO A 329 -10.77 -32.81 0.81
C PRO A 329 -9.95 -33.76 1.70
N GLU A 330 -8.83 -34.26 1.20
CA GLU A 330 -7.91 -35.15 1.91
C GLU A 330 -7.24 -34.50 3.13
N LEU A 331 -7.30 -33.18 3.25
CA LEU A 331 -6.76 -32.42 4.37
C LEU A 331 -7.83 -32.11 5.43
N ALA A 332 -9.07 -32.54 5.25
CA ALA A 332 -10.21 -32.19 6.10
C ALA A 332 -9.97 -32.34 7.62
N PRO A 333 -9.32 -33.41 8.13
CA PRO A 333 -9.06 -33.52 9.57
C PRO A 333 -8.15 -32.41 10.10
N ALA A 334 -7.08 -32.10 9.40
CA ALA A 334 -6.14 -31.03 9.81
C ALA A 334 -6.74 -29.63 9.62
N LEU A 335 -7.54 -29.42 8.58
CA LEU A 335 -8.28 -28.17 8.35
C LEU A 335 -9.30 -27.92 9.47
N THR A 336 -10.05 -28.95 9.87
CA THR A 336 -11.00 -28.89 10.99
C THR A 336 -10.28 -28.55 12.29
N TYR A 337 -9.18 -29.26 12.58
CA TYR A 337 -8.39 -28.99 13.78
C TYR A 337 -7.87 -27.53 13.85
N ILE A 338 -7.36 -27.00 12.73
CA ILE A 338 -6.88 -25.59 12.68
C ILE A 338 -8.07 -24.64 12.86
N ARG A 339 -9.21 -24.87 12.21
CA ARG A 339 -10.43 -24.08 12.41
C ARG A 339 -10.83 -24.00 13.87
N ASP A 340 -10.93 -25.15 14.53
CA ASP A 340 -11.37 -25.24 15.92
C ASP A 340 -10.35 -24.61 16.88
N LEU A 341 -9.05 -24.73 16.57
CA LEU A 341 -7.99 -24.03 17.29
C LEU A 341 -8.15 -22.51 17.19
N LEU A 342 -8.48 -21.98 16.02
CA LEU A 342 -8.64 -20.54 15.80
C LEU A 342 -9.96 -19.99 16.39
N LEU A 343 -11.03 -20.79 16.45
CA LEU A 343 -12.37 -20.32 16.81
C LEU A 343 -12.82 -20.68 18.23
N GLU A 344 -12.37 -21.80 18.77
CA GLU A 344 -13.00 -22.38 19.97
C GLU A 344 -12.10 -22.36 21.20
N LYS A 345 -10.79 -22.52 21.07
CA LYS A 345 -9.91 -22.80 22.22
C LYS A 345 -9.52 -21.58 23.07
N VAL A 346 -9.81 -20.36 22.62
CA VAL A 346 -9.57 -19.14 23.44
C VAL A 346 -10.70 -18.86 24.41
N CYS A 347 -11.89 -19.45 24.18
CA CYS A 347 -13.10 -19.16 24.93
C CYS A 347 -13.39 -20.17 26.08
N THR A 348 -12.48 -21.10 26.38
CA THR A 348 -12.68 -22.02 27.54
C THR A 348 -12.54 -21.25 28.86
N PRO A 349 -13.55 -21.32 29.75
CA PRO A 349 -13.47 -20.64 31.04
C PRO A 349 -12.28 -21.11 31.86
N PRO A 350 -11.64 -20.21 32.62
CA PRO A 350 -10.54 -20.60 33.49
C PRO A 350 -11.04 -21.65 34.50
N GLY A 351 -10.50 -22.87 34.45
CA GLY A 351 -10.79 -23.94 35.42
C GLY A 351 -10.89 -25.36 34.87
N LYS A 352 -10.97 -25.56 33.54
CA LYS A 352 -11.07 -26.92 32.97
C LYS A 352 -9.89 -27.36 32.10
N ASP A 353 -8.99 -26.47 31.69
CA ASP A 353 -7.83 -26.82 30.87
C ASP A 353 -6.51 -26.31 31.48
N ASN A 354 -5.44 -26.99 31.14
CA ASN A 354 -4.08 -26.62 31.52
C ASN A 354 -3.77 -25.18 31.06
N PRO A 355 -3.47 -24.21 31.97
CA PRO A 355 -3.22 -22.81 31.65
C PRO A 355 -2.15 -22.62 30.57
N GLY A 356 -1.15 -23.51 30.47
CA GLY A 356 -0.12 -23.49 29.45
C GLY A 356 -0.63 -23.77 28.03
N LYS A 357 -1.72 -24.57 27.89
CA LYS A 357 -2.31 -24.82 26.56
C LYS A 357 -3.10 -23.63 26.05
N ALA A 358 -3.83 -22.92 26.91
CA ALA A 358 -4.56 -21.71 26.54
C ALA A 358 -3.61 -20.59 26.10
N GLU A 359 -2.51 -20.37 26.82
CA GLU A 359 -1.47 -19.39 26.43
C GLU A 359 -0.80 -19.77 25.11
N ALA A 360 -0.54 -21.05 24.87
CA ALA A 360 0.02 -21.53 23.61
C ALA A 360 -0.95 -21.30 22.44
N ALA A 361 -2.24 -21.56 22.62
CA ALA A 361 -3.27 -21.31 21.62
C ALA A 361 -3.40 -19.80 21.30
N GLU A 362 -3.42 -18.92 22.31
CA GLU A 362 -3.41 -17.46 22.14
C GLU A 362 -2.21 -17.01 21.29
N LYS A 363 -1.00 -17.52 21.59
CA LYS A 363 0.21 -17.20 20.82
C LYS A 363 0.12 -17.65 19.34
N ILE A 364 -0.47 -18.82 19.09
CA ILE A 364 -0.69 -19.34 17.75
C ILE A 364 -1.66 -18.44 16.98
N ILE A 365 -2.79 -18.05 17.57
CA ILE A 365 -3.79 -17.17 16.95
C ILE A 365 -3.17 -15.81 16.61
N VAL A 366 -2.45 -15.19 17.54
CA VAL A 366 -1.75 -13.91 17.29
C VAL A 366 -0.79 -14.05 16.12
N LYS A 367 0.02 -15.12 16.06
CA LYS A 367 0.95 -15.34 14.96
C LYS A 367 0.27 -15.62 13.63
N PHE A 368 -0.83 -16.37 13.64
CA PHE A 368 -1.66 -16.58 12.45
C PHE A 368 -2.13 -15.22 11.89
N GLN A 369 -2.75 -14.42 12.74
CA GLN A 369 -3.23 -13.07 12.38
C GLN A 369 -2.11 -12.13 11.92
N GLN A 370 -0.92 -12.25 12.48
CA GLN A 370 0.25 -11.47 12.07
C GLN A 370 0.89 -11.97 10.77
N LEU A 371 0.58 -13.18 10.29
CA LEU A 371 1.08 -13.73 9.03
C LEU A 371 0.13 -13.42 7.86
N THR A 372 -1.19 -13.28 8.13
CA THR A 372 -2.17 -13.02 7.06
C THR A 372 -1.95 -11.68 6.36
N ALA A 373 -1.62 -10.60 7.09
CA ALA A 373 -1.41 -9.27 6.52
C ALA A 373 -0.17 -9.19 5.60
N PRO A 374 1.04 -9.64 6.00
CA PRO A 374 2.17 -9.75 5.09
C PRO A 374 1.90 -10.61 3.85
N LEU A 375 1.12 -11.68 4.00
CA LEU A 375 0.76 -12.51 2.87
C LEU A 375 -0.18 -11.81 1.89
N MET A 376 -1.13 -11.00 2.38
CA MET A 376 -1.96 -10.16 1.52
C MET A 376 -1.11 -9.13 0.80
N ALA A 377 -0.24 -8.41 1.50
CA ALA A 377 0.63 -7.42 0.87
C ALA A 377 1.55 -8.06 -0.18
N LYS A 378 2.27 -9.14 0.15
CA LYS A 378 3.25 -9.74 -0.77
C LYS A 378 2.63 -10.65 -1.84
N GLY A 379 1.60 -11.41 -1.51
CA GLY A 379 0.98 -12.36 -2.43
C GLY A 379 -0.11 -11.74 -3.30
N PHE A 380 -0.89 -10.79 -2.77
CA PHE A 380 -1.93 -10.12 -3.52
C PHE A 380 -1.42 -8.82 -4.14
N GLU A 381 -1.00 -7.83 -3.34
CA GLU A 381 -0.64 -6.51 -3.88
C GLU A 381 0.66 -6.51 -4.69
N ASP A 382 1.72 -7.18 -4.17
CA ASP A 382 3.05 -7.19 -4.80
C ASP A 382 3.27 -8.36 -5.76
N THR A 383 2.28 -9.25 -5.97
CA THR A 383 2.38 -10.34 -6.96
C THR A 383 1.16 -10.36 -7.86
N ALA A 384 -0.02 -10.68 -7.33
CA ALA A 384 -1.21 -10.90 -8.16
C ALA A 384 -1.61 -9.65 -8.96
N LEU A 385 -1.44 -8.43 -8.42
CA LEU A 385 -1.73 -7.18 -9.13
C LEU A 385 -0.74 -6.87 -10.27
N TYR A 386 0.37 -7.62 -10.40
CA TYR A 386 1.28 -7.55 -11.54
C TYR A 386 1.08 -8.69 -12.54
N VAL A 387 0.33 -9.74 -12.14
CA VAL A 387 0.03 -10.91 -12.98
C VAL A 387 -1.34 -10.79 -13.66
N TYR A 388 -2.36 -10.28 -12.96
CA TYR A 388 -3.70 -10.08 -13.52
C TYR A 388 -3.84 -8.68 -14.10
N ASN A 389 -3.89 -8.57 -15.44
CA ASN A 389 -3.76 -7.30 -16.14
C ASN A 389 -5.01 -6.87 -16.92
N ARG A 390 -6.21 -7.38 -16.60
CA ARG A 390 -7.46 -7.12 -17.34
C ARG A 390 -7.74 -5.62 -17.56
N LEU A 391 -7.68 -4.81 -16.50
CA LEU A 391 -7.71 -3.35 -16.55
C LEU A 391 -6.84 -2.84 -15.40
N VAL A 392 -5.60 -2.46 -15.73
CA VAL A 392 -4.58 -2.22 -14.69
C VAL A 392 -4.82 -0.99 -13.82
N SER A 393 -5.77 -0.12 -14.18
CA SER A 393 -6.24 0.96 -13.30
C SER A 393 -6.99 0.46 -12.06
N LEU A 394 -7.50 -0.77 -12.08
CA LEU A 394 -8.14 -1.42 -10.93
C LEU A 394 -7.14 -2.17 -10.03
N ASN A 395 -5.91 -2.37 -10.52
CA ASN A 395 -4.83 -3.02 -9.78
C ASN A 395 -4.14 -2.01 -8.86
N GLU A 396 -4.77 -1.76 -7.71
CA GLU A 396 -4.30 -0.77 -6.74
C GLU A 396 -4.40 -1.32 -5.31
N VAL A 397 -3.62 -0.75 -4.39
CA VAL A 397 -3.72 -1.05 -2.96
C VAL A 397 -5.16 -0.78 -2.47
N GLY A 398 -5.74 -1.74 -1.77
CA GLY A 398 -7.15 -1.69 -1.34
C GLY A 398 -8.16 -1.90 -2.48
N GLY A 399 -7.68 -2.21 -3.70
CA GLY A 399 -8.51 -2.50 -4.86
C GLY A 399 -8.96 -3.96 -4.93
N ASP A 400 -10.01 -4.19 -5.72
CA ASP A 400 -10.48 -5.52 -6.12
C ASP A 400 -10.65 -5.56 -7.64
N PRO A 401 -9.65 -6.07 -8.38
CA PRO A 401 -9.71 -6.13 -9.84
C PRO A 401 -10.88 -6.97 -10.41
N GLN A 402 -11.52 -7.83 -9.61
CA GLN A 402 -12.72 -8.55 -10.03
C GLN A 402 -13.92 -7.61 -10.22
N ARG A 403 -14.03 -6.59 -9.38
CA ARG A 403 -15.14 -5.61 -9.42
C ARG A 403 -14.87 -4.57 -10.50
N PHE A 404 -15.38 -4.83 -11.68
CA PHE A 404 -15.23 -3.96 -12.83
C PHE A 404 -16.23 -2.81 -12.80
N GLY A 405 -15.88 -1.74 -12.06
CA GLY A 405 -16.71 -0.55 -11.95
C GLY A 405 -17.59 -0.51 -10.70
N CYS A 406 -18.20 0.67 -10.49
CA CYS A 406 -19.05 0.98 -9.35
C CYS A 406 -20.26 1.79 -9.83
N SER A 407 -21.47 1.46 -9.35
CA SER A 407 -22.66 2.27 -9.61
C SER A 407 -22.65 3.56 -8.78
N ALA A 408 -23.45 4.55 -9.20
CA ALA A 408 -23.65 5.76 -8.40
C ALA A 408 -24.24 5.44 -7.02
N ASN A 409 -25.19 4.50 -6.96
CA ASN A 409 -25.84 4.09 -5.72
C ASN A 409 -24.84 3.41 -4.77
N ASP A 410 -23.96 2.54 -5.26
CA ASP A 410 -22.93 1.89 -4.43
C ASP A 410 -21.94 2.92 -3.88
N PHE A 411 -21.57 3.92 -4.70
CA PHE A 411 -20.73 5.02 -4.26
C PHE A 411 -21.43 5.85 -3.17
N HIS A 412 -22.67 6.23 -3.37
CA HIS A 412 -23.45 6.99 -2.37
C HIS A 412 -23.64 6.21 -1.06
N ALA A 413 -23.95 4.92 -1.14
CA ALA A 413 -24.07 4.05 0.03
C ALA A 413 -22.75 3.95 0.81
N PHE A 414 -21.63 3.79 0.11
CA PHE A 414 -20.30 3.77 0.72
C PHE A 414 -19.97 5.10 1.42
N ILE A 415 -20.23 6.24 0.79
CA ILE A 415 -19.97 7.56 1.38
C ILE A 415 -20.84 7.80 2.62
N ASN A 416 -22.13 7.43 2.58
CA ASN A 416 -23.02 7.52 3.75
C ASN A 416 -22.51 6.67 4.90
N HIS A 417 -22.17 5.40 4.64
CA HIS A 417 -21.61 4.54 5.67
C HIS A 417 -20.33 5.12 6.32
N ARG A 418 -19.43 5.70 5.50
CA ARG A 418 -18.23 6.38 6.03
C ARG A 418 -18.57 7.62 6.83
N ALA A 419 -19.55 8.40 6.39
CA ALA A 419 -19.98 9.58 7.13
C ALA A 419 -20.53 9.23 8.52
N ASP A 420 -21.26 8.12 8.63
CA ASP A 420 -21.84 7.66 9.88
C ASP A 420 -20.80 7.05 10.84
N CYS A 421 -19.83 6.29 10.32
CA CYS A 421 -18.89 5.52 11.14
C CYS A 421 -17.52 6.19 11.30
N TRP A 422 -17.01 6.82 10.22
CA TRP A 422 -15.62 7.27 10.11
C TRP A 422 -15.51 8.60 9.36
N LEU A 423 -16.24 9.59 9.83
CA LEU A 423 -16.40 10.91 9.20
C LEU A 423 -15.07 11.60 8.86
N HIS A 424 -14.02 11.33 9.61
CA HIS A 424 -12.71 11.96 9.45
C HIS A 424 -11.64 11.06 8.82
N SER A 425 -12.03 9.93 8.20
CA SER A 425 -11.11 9.16 7.36
C SER A 425 -10.57 9.99 6.20
N MET A 426 -9.37 9.68 5.73
CA MET A 426 -8.82 10.38 4.57
C MET A 426 -9.52 9.97 3.27
N ASN A 427 -9.65 10.94 2.38
CA ASN A 427 -10.07 10.77 1.00
C ASN A 427 -8.82 10.80 0.11
N SER A 428 -8.12 9.67 0.01
CA SER A 428 -6.93 9.56 -0.83
C SER A 428 -7.29 9.13 -2.25
N THR A 429 -6.53 9.60 -3.23
CA THR A 429 -6.57 9.14 -4.63
C THR A 429 -5.20 8.75 -5.14
N ALA A 430 -4.14 9.18 -4.47
CA ALA A 430 -2.77 8.73 -4.67
C ALA A 430 -2.01 8.79 -3.35
N THR A 431 -1.06 7.88 -3.15
CA THR A 431 -0.16 7.82 -1.99
C THR A 431 1.23 7.38 -2.45
N HIS A 432 2.19 7.35 -1.54
CA HIS A 432 3.54 6.82 -1.81
C HIS A 432 3.56 5.30 -2.10
N ASP A 433 2.48 4.56 -1.77
CA ASP A 433 2.33 3.11 -2.01
C ASP A 433 1.45 2.80 -3.22
N SER A 434 0.87 3.80 -3.87
CA SER A 434 0.05 3.60 -5.05
C SER A 434 0.83 2.92 -6.17
N LYS A 435 0.22 1.91 -6.81
CA LYS A 435 0.80 1.22 -7.96
C LYS A 435 0.86 2.14 -9.18
N ARG A 436 -0.07 3.08 -9.29
CA ARG A 436 -0.18 4.11 -10.34
C ARG A 436 -0.75 5.40 -9.79
N GLY A 437 -0.30 6.55 -10.30
CA GLY A 437 -0.85 7.86 -9.97
C GLY A 437 -2.33 7.99 -10.33
N GLU A 438 -3.00 8.94 -9.69
CA GLU A 438 -4.45 9.17 -9.89
C GLU A 438 -4.80 9.52 -11.32
N ASP A 439 -3.95 10.28 -12.02
CA ASP A 439 -4.16 10.72 -13.40
C ASP A 439 -3.86 9.59 -14.41
N VAL A 440 -2.91 8.70 -14.10
CA VAL A 440 -2.65 7.48 -14.87
C VAL A 440 -3.88 6.58 -14.86
N ARG A 441 -4.47 6.34 -13.69
CA ARG A 441 -5.68 5.51 -13.56
C ARG A 441 -6.88 6.16 -14.26
N ALA A 442 -7.07 7.47 -14.10
CA ALA A 442 -8.15 8.22 -14.73
C ALA A 442 -8.13 8.10 -16.26
N ARG A 443 -6.96 8.06 -16.89
CA ARG A 443 -6.79 7.79 -18.32
C ARG A 443 -7.12 6.34 -18.67
N ILE A 444 -6.54 5.37 -17.97
CA ILE A 444 -6.74 3.94 -18.26
C ILE A 444 -8.23 3.56 -18.08
N ASN A 445 -8.95 4.18 -17.15
CA ASN A 445 -10.38 3.97 -16.96
C ASN A 445 -11.21 4.25 -18.22
N VAL A 446 -10.76 5.20 -19.08
CA VAL A 446 -11.43 5.51 -20.35
C VAL A 446 -11.53 4.29 -21.27
N LEU A 447 -10.56 3.36 -21.21
CA LEU A 447 -10.60 2.13 -21.98
C LEU A 447 -11.86 1.31 -21.69
N SER A 448 -12.37 1.38 -20.45
CA SER A 448 -13.63 0.70 -20.08
C SER A 448 -14.84 1.16 -20.88
N GLU A 449 -14.78 2.37 -21.43
CA GLU A 449 -15.81 2.94 -22.30
C GLU A 449 -15.64 2.51 -23.76
N LEU A 450 -14.43 2.12 -24.18
CA LEU A 450 -14.00 1.90 -25.56
C LEU A 450 -13.50 0.45 -25.82
N PRO A 451 -14.20 -0.61 -25.34
CA PRO A 451 -13.65 -1.97 -25.41
C PRO A 451 -13.42 -2.49 -26.82
N GLY A 452 -14.21 -2.04 -27.83
CA GLY A 452 -14.03 -2.45 -29.22
C GLY A 452 -12.80 -1.80 -29.87
N GLU A 453 -12.59 -0.51 -29.63
CA GLU A 453 -11.40 0.19 -30.12
C GLU A 453 -10.14 -0.35 -29.47
N TRP A 454 -10.19 -0.61 -28.16
CA TRP A 454 -9.09 -1.22 -27.43
C TRP A 454 -8.69 -2.59 -28.02
N GLU A 455 -9.66 -3.46 -28.28
CA GLU A 455 -9.42 -4.78 -28.90
C GLU A 455 -8.75 -4.65 -30.28
N ASN A 456 -9.21 -3.71 -31.11
CA ASN A 456 -8.64 -3.47 -32.44
C ASN A 456 -7.20 -2.97 -32.36
N HIS A 457 -6.93 -2.00 -31.48
CA HIS A 457 -5.58 -1.48 -31.29
C HIS A 457 -4.62 -2.56 -30.75
N LEU A 458 -5.05 -3.35 -29.78
CA LEU A 458 -4.25 -4.47 -29.26
C LEU A 458 -3.79 -5.42 -30.35
N ARG A 459 -4.70 -5.86 -31.22
CA ARG A 459 -4.38 -6.77 -32.33
C ARG A 459 -3.40 -6.13 -33.32
N SER A 460 -3.66 -4.87 -33.68
CA SER A 460 -2.78 -4.12 -34.59
C SER A 460 -1.39 -3.95 -33.98
N TRP A 461 -1.28 -3.49 -32.75
CA TRP A 461 0.00 -3.24 -32.08
C TRP A 461 0.79 -4.52 -31.85
N HIS A 462 0.13 -5.63 -31.49
CA HIS A 462 0.78 -6.93 -31.39
C HIS A 462 1.42 -7.35 -32.71
N THR A 463 0.68 -7.20 -33.83
CA THR A 463 1.18 -7.56 -35.17
C THR A 463 2.37 -6.65 -35.57
N LEU A 464 2.26 -5.33 -35.37
CA LEU A 464 3.32 -4.37 -35.69
C LEU A 464 4.60 -4.60 -34.90
N ASN A 465 4.46 -4.94 -33.62
CA ASN A 465 5.57 -5.02 -32.68
C ASN A 465 6.18 -6.43 -32.55
N ARG A 466 5.58 -7.47 -33.13
CA ARG A 466 6.09 -8.86 -33.05
C ARG A 466 7.55 -8.98 -33.50
N LYS A 467 7.95 -8.24 -34.53
CA LYS A 467 9.33 -8.20 -35.03
C LYS A 467 10.35 -7.65 -34.03
N ASN A 468 9.90 -6.88 -33.04
CA ASN A 468 10.75 -6.26 -32.01
C ASN A 468 10.96 -7.17 -30.80
N LYS A 469 10.21 -8.28 -30.68
CA LYS A 469 10.37 -9.28 -29.63
C LYS A 469 11.68 -10.05 -29.81
N MET A 470 12.27 -10.46 -28.71
CA MET A 470 13.40 -11.36 -28.62
C MET A 470 12.94 -12.70 -28.08
N ARG A 471 13.72 -13.76 -28.26
CA ARG A 471 13.48 -15.05 -27.64
C ARG A 471 14.52 -15.32 -26.57
N VAL A 472 14.05 -15.72 -25.37
CA VAL A 472 14.86 -16.12 -24.23
C VAL A 472 14.29 -17.46 -23.76
N ASP A 473 15.12 -18.49 -23.64
CA ASP A 473 14.70 -19.85 -23.25
C ASP A 473 13.49 -20.37 -24.06
N ASP A 474 13.52 -20.14 -25.39
CA ASP A 474 12.45 -20.47 -26.36
C ASP A 474 11.11 -19.73 -26.19
N GLU A 475 11.00 -18.75 -25.27
CA GLU A 475 9.82 -17.91 -25.09
C GLU A 475 9.99 -16.52 -25.75
N GLU A 476 8.91 -15.97 -26.32
CA GLU A 476 8.88 -14.58 -26.82
C GLU A 476 8.82 -13.58 -25.68
N VAL A 477 9.71 -12.58 -25.66
CA VAL A 477 9.76 -11.51 -24.63
C VAL A 477 9.41 -10.15 -25.26
N PRO A 478 8.45 -9.42 -24.69
CA PRO A 478 7.55 -9.80 -23.59
C PRO A 478 6.60 -10.95 -23.94
N ASP A 479 6.11 -11.64 -22.91
CA ASP A 479 4.96 -12.51 -23.10
C ASP A 479 3.70 -11.65 -23.43
N GLN A 480 2.61 -12.31 -23.84
CA GLN A 480 1.39 -11.57 -24.24
C GLN A 480 0.73 -10.84 -23.07
N ASN A 481 0.85 -11.34 -21.85
CA ASN A 481 0.28 -10.69 -20.66
C ASN A 481 1.07 -9.43 -20.25
N GLU A 482 2.39 -9.48 -20.34
CA GLU A 482 3.28 -8.33 -20.12
C GLU A 482 3.11 -7.27 -21.22
N GLU A 483 2.97 -7.70 -22.48
CA GLU A 483 2.68 -6.82 -23.61
C GLU A 483 1.33 -6.08 -23.41
N TYR A 484 0.29 -6.80 -22.94
CA TYR A 484 -1.01 -6.24 -22.62
C TYR A 484 -0.93 -5.18 -21.51
N MET A 485 -0.17 -5.46 -20.45
CA MET A 485 0.09 -4.52 -19.35
C MET A 485 0.85 -3.28 -19.85
N LEU A 486 1.87 -3.48 -20.69
CA LEU A 486 2.70 -2.40 -21.22
C LEU A 486 1.85 -1.41 -22.01
N TYR A 487 1.00 -1.84 -22.92
CA TYR A 487 0.20 -0.92 -23.73
C TYR A 487 -0.77 -0.08 -22.88
N GLN A 488 -1.41 -0.65 -21.86
CA GLN A 488 -2.21 0.12 -20.92
C GLN A 488 -1.35 1.12 -20.13
N THR A 489 -0.17 0.71 -19.70
CA THR A 489 0.76 1.56 -18.95
C THR A 489 1.23 2.75 -19.80
N LEU A 490 1.54 2.52 -21.08
CA LEU A 490 1.88 3.60 -22.01
C LEU A 490 0.75 4.61 -22.18
N LEU A 491 -0.49 4.15 -22.38
CA LEU A 491 -1.68 5.01 -22.49
C LEU A 491 -1.91 5.86 -21.23
N GLY A 492 -1.65 5.29 -20.06
CA GLY A 492 -1.84 5.99 -18.79
C GLY A 492 -0.73 6.99 -18.47
N ALA A 493 0.53 6.58 -18.63
CA ALA A 493 1.69 7.29 -18.10
C ALA A 493 2.40 8.22 -19.08
N CYS A 494 2.09 8.14 -20.40
CA CYS A 494 2.71 8.99 -21.41
C CYS A 494 2.39 10.47 -21.14
N SER A 495 3.41 11.32 -21.27
CA SER A 495 3.22 12.76 -21.13
C SER A 495 2.46 13.34 -22.35
N PRO A 496 1.82 14.51 -22.21
CA PRO A 496 1.16 15.17 -23.35
C PRO A 496 2.11 15.51 -24.51
N GLU A 497 3.42 15.66 -24.22
CA GLU A 497 4.46 15.93 -25.20
C GLU A 497 4.79 14.70 -26.05
N GLY A 498 4.40 13.51 -25.62
CA GLY A 498 4.57 12.26 -26.36
C GLY A 498 5.57 11.28 -25.73
N PRO A 499 5.69 10.07 -26.27
CA PRO A 499 6.47 8.97 -25.68
C PRO A 499 7.96 9.00 -26.03
N SER A 500 8.42 9.92 -26.87
CA SER A 500 9.81 9.95 -27.38
C SER A 500 10.81 10.62 -26.42
N ASP A 501 10.35 11.12 -25.26
CA ASP A 501 11.22 11.64 -24.22
C ASP A 501 12.06 10.50 -23.60
N THR A 502 13.39 10.67 -23.60
CA THR A 502 14.33 9.69 -23.03
C THR A 502 14.07 9.41 -21.56
N SER A 503 13.61 10.42 -20.81
CA SER A 503 13.25 10.25 -19.40
C SER A 503 12.03 9.34 -19.24
N PHE A 504 11.04 9.47 -20.11
CA PHE A 504 9.88 8.60 -20.14
C PHE A 504 10.24 7.15 -20.45
N VAL A 505 11.05 6.93 -21.50
CA VAL A 505 11.54 5.59 -21.87
C VAL A 505 12.29 4.94 -20.69
N GLY A 506 13.15 5.72 -20.01
CA GLY A 506 13.85 5.25 -18.80
C GLY A 506 12.92 4.85 -17.66
N ARG A 507 11.86 5.62 -17.42
CA ARG A 507 10.83 5.30 -16.40
C ARG A 507 10.07 4.03 -16.75
N ILE A 508 9.63 3.87 -17.97
CA ILE A 508 8.95 2.66 -18.45
C ILE A 508 9.85 1.44 -18.31
N SER A 509 11.14 1.56 -18.69
CA SER A 509 12.10 0.47 -18.53
C SER A 509 12.26 0.02 -17.07
N GLN A 510 12.40 0.97 -16.15
CA GLN A 510 12.48 0.67 -14.72
C GLN A 510 11.19 0.03 -14.18
N TYR A 511 10.04 0.52 -14.61
CA TYR A 511 8.73 -0.04 -14.23
C TYR A 511 8.56 -1.48 -14.71
N LEU A 512 8.96 -1.79 -15.95
CA LEU A 512 8.88 -3.15 -16.51
C LEU A 512 9.75 -4.12 -15.74
N VAL A 513 11.01 -3.75 -15.45
CA VAL A 513 11.90 -4.59 -14.61
C VAL A 513 11.30 -4.83 -13.23
N LYS A 514 10.75 -3.80 -12.60
CA LYS A 514 10.04 -3.98 -11.32
C LYS A 514 8.83 -4.89 -11.49
N GLY A 515 8.00 -4.66 -12.49
CA GLY A 515 6.78 -5.43 -12.74
C GLY A 515 7.04 -6.92 -12.93
N VAL A 516 8.04 -7.31 -13.72
CA VAL A 516 8.38 -8.70 -13.95
C VAL A 516 8.98 -9.37 -12.69
N ARG A 517 9.77 -8.61 -11.89
CA ARG A 517 10.30 -9.11 -10.62
C ARG A 517 9.21 -9.31 -9.57
N GLU A 518 8.24 -8.41 -9.50
CA GLU A 518 7.09 -8.54 -8.60
C GLU A 518 6.12 -9.63 -9.06
N GLY A 519 5.92 -9.81 -10.35
CA GLY A 519 5.11 -10.91 -10.91
C GLY A 519 5.68 -12.30 -10.63
N LYS A 520 7.00 -12.43 -10.47
CA LYS A 520 7.71 -13.66 -10.09
C LYS A 520 7.45 -14.85 -11.03
N ILE A 521 7.19 -14.56 -12.31
CA ILE A 521 6.98 -15.58 -13.35
C ILE A 521 8.30 -15.83 -14.07
N HIS A 522 8.86 -14.81 -14.71
CA HIS A 522 10.09 -14.92 -15.52
C HIS A 522 11.34 -14.39 -14.81
N SER A 523 11.18 -13.50 -13.83
CA SER A 523 12.25 -12.96 -12.98
C SER A 523 11.74 -12.66 -11.59
N SER A 524 12.62 -12.56 -10.60
CA SER A 524 12.24 -12.16 -9.24
C SER A 524 13.39 -11.43 -8.55
N TRP A 525 13.12 -10.77 -7.40
CA TRP A 525 14.17 -10.14 -6.59
C TRP A 525 15.21 -11.12 -6.04
N THR A 526 14.86 -12.40 -5.92
CA THR A 526 15.75 -13.46 -5.40
C THR A 526 16.39 -14.31 -6.48
N GLU A 527 15.77 -14.37 -7.66
CA GLU A 527 16.18 -15.16 -8.83
C GLU A 527 16.02 -14.28 -10.07
N VAL A 528 17.04 -13.41 -10.30
CA VAL A 528 17.02 -12.43 -11.38
C VAL A 528 17.38 -13.11 -12.69
N SER A 529 16.51 -12.98 -13.72
CA SER A 529 16.80 -13.33 -15.11
C SER A 529 17.24 -12.09 -15.88
N ALA A 530 18.54 -11.78 -15.87
CA ALA A 530 19.07 -10.58 -16.50
C ALA A 530 18.83 -10.54 -18.02
N GLU A 531 18.81 -11.68 -18.68
CA GLU A 531 18.58 -11.80 -20.11
C GLU A 531 17.12 -11.48 -20.48
N TYR A 532 16.16 -12.02 -19.72
CA TYR A 532 14.74 -11.71 -19.88
C TYR A 532 14.46 -10.21 -19.64
N GLU A 533 15.00 -9.67 -18.55
CA GLU A 533 14.84 -8.23 -18.23
C GLU A 533 15.42 -7.33 -19.30
N ALA A 534 16.59 -7.67 -19.86
CA ALA A 534 17.21 -6.93 -20.95
C ALA A 534 16.38 -6.99 -22.24
N ALA A 535 15.84 -8.15 -22.57
CA ALA A 535 14.96 -8.35 -23.73
C ALA A 535 13.67 -7.53 -23.60
N LEU A 536 13.05 -7.53 -22.43
CA LEU A 536 11.85 -6.76 -22.12
C LEU A 536 12.08 -5.24 -22.25
N VAL A 537 13.18 -4.75 -21.70
CA VAL A 537 13.59 -3.33 -21.82
C VAL A 537 13.88 -2.97 -23.28
N SER A 538 14.59 -3.82 -24.01
CA SER A 538 14.89 -3.62 -25.44
C SER A 538 13.61 -3.52 -26.27
N PHE A 539 12.61 -4.36 -26.00
CA PHE A 539 11.31 -4.28 -26.67
C PHE A 539 10.65 -2.91 -26.47
N ALA A 540 10.57 -2.46 -25.21
CA ALA A 540 9.97 -1.16 -24.90
C ALA A 540 10.72 0.00 -25.56
N GLN A 541 12.06 -0.02 -25.55
CA GLN A 541 12.90 0.98 -26.21
C GLN A 541 12.67 1.04 -27.71
N LYS A 542 12.61 -0.12 -28.39
CA LYS A 542 12.39 -0.20 -29.84
C LYS A 542 11.02 0.32 -30.25
N ILE A 543 9.94 -0.06 -29.55
CA ILE A 543 8.58 0.41 -29.91
C ILE A 543 8.38 1.90 -29.65
N LEU A 544 9.14 2.48 -28.71
CA LEU A 544 9.09 3.92 -28.39
C LEU A 544 10.12 4.75 -29.16
N HIS A 545 11.02 4.10 -29.92
CA HIS A 545 12.01 4.80 -30.73
C HIS A 545 11.35 5.50 -31.92
N PRO A 546 11.65 6.80 -32.18
CA PRO A 546 10.97 7.58 -33.23
C PRO A 546 11.02 6.97 -34.64
N VAL A 547 12.07 6.25 -34.97
CA VAL A 547 12.28 5.65 -36.31
C VAL A 547 11.84 4.18 -36.32
N GLU A 548 12.40 3.37 -35.44
CA GLU A 548 12.10 1.91 -35.40
C GLU A 548 10.66 1.63 -35.01
N GLY A 549 10.12 2.39 -34.05
CA GLY A 549 8.75 2.32 -33.55
C GLY A 549 7.72 3.13 -34.35
N ALA A 550 8.14 3.83 -35.42
CA ALA A 550 7.24 4.69 -36.18
C ALA A 550 5.90 4.07 -36.56
N PRO A 551 5.83 2.83 -37.09
CA PRO A 551 4.54 2.21 -37.44
C PRO A 551 3.59 2.00 -36.22
N PHE A 552 4.17 1.72 -35.05
CA PHE A 552 3.39 1.63 -33.82
C PHE A 552 2.94 3.04 -33.35
N LEU A 553 3.87 4.00 -33.33
CA LEU A 553 3.62 5.36 -32.84
C LEU A 553 2.58 6.09 -33.68
N GLU A 554 2.53 5.87 -35.01
CA GLU A 554 1.53 6.44 -35.89
C GLU A 554 0.10 6.03 -35.52
N THR A 555 -0.08 4.83 -35.03
CA THR A 555 -1.40 4.32 -34.59
C THR A 555 -1.65 4.53 -33.10
N PHE A 556 -0.59 4.55 -32.28
CA PHE A 556 -0.65 4.77 -30.84
C PHE A 556 -1.04 6.21 -30.47
N LEU A 557 -0.36 7.20 -31.08
CA LEU A 557 -0.51 8.60 -30.70
C LEU A 557 -1.95 9.15 -30.88
N PRO A 558 -2.69 8.84 -31.97
CA PRO A 558 -4.08 9.27 -32.08
C PRO A 558 -4.95 8.67 -30.96
N PHE A 559 -4.83 7.39 -30.67
CA PHE A 559 -5.60 6.74 -29.63
C PHE A 559 -5.20 7.23 -28.22
N PHE A 560 -3.91 7.43 -27.98
CA PHE A 560 -3.43 8.08 -26.75
C PHE A 560 -4.05 9.46 -26.55
N LYS A 561 -4.04 10.32 -27.59
CA LYS A 561 -4.64 11.66 -27.51
C LYS A 561 -6.12 11.60 -27.17
N LYS A 562 -6.83 10.65 -27.75
CA LYS A 562 -8.25 10.38 -27.43
C LYS A 562 -8.43 9.99 -25.97
N VAL A 563 -7.70 9.00 -25.49
CA VAL A 563 -7.75 8.52 -24.10
C VAL A 563 -7.37 9.64 -23.13
N ALA A 564 -6.32 10.39 -23.43
CA ALA A 564 -5.85 11.51 -22.60
C ALA A 564 -6.90 12.62 -22.52
N PHE A 565 -7.58 12.93 -23.62
CA PHE A 565 -8.65 13.94 -23.66
C PHE A 565 -9.77 13.61 -22.67
N TYR A 566 -10.28 12.38 -22.70
CA TYR A 566 -11.34 11.98 -21.76
C TYR A 566 -10.83 11.77 -20.33
N GLY A 567 -9.58 11.34 -20.19
CA GLY A 567 -8.93 11.17 -18.88
C GLY A 567 -8.86 12.45 -18.05
N ILE A 568 -8.70 13.62 -18.69
CA ILE A 568 -8.69 14.93 -18.01
C ILE A 568 -9.99 15.15 -17.23
N TRP A 569 -11.13 14.85 -17.85
CA TRP A 569 -12.44 15.05 -17.22
C TRP A 569 -12.67 14.09 -16.05
N ASN A 570 -12.22 12.84 -16.16
CA ASN A 570 -12.23 11.90 -15.06
C ASN A 570 -11.37 12.41 -13.89
N THR A 571 -10.18 12.96 -14.19
CA THR A 571 -9.30 13.57 -13.19
C THR A 571 -9.98 14.73 -12.44
N LEU A 572 -10.61 15.67 -13.16
CA LEU A 572 -11.31 16.78 -12.52
C LEU A 572 -12.48 16.31 -11.66
N SER A 573 -13.23 15.35 -12.15
CA SER A 573 -14.38 14.75 -11.43
C SER A 573 -13.94 14.06 -10.14
N GLN A 574 -12.93 13.17 -10.19
CA GLN A 574 -12.43 12.48 -8.99
C GLN A 574 -11.82 13.46 -7.98
N THR A 575 -11.15 14.52 -8.45
CA THR A 575 -10.55 15.54 -7.59
C THR A 575 -11.62 16.33 -6.84
N LEU A 576 -12.70 16.74 -7.52
CA LEU A 576 -13.81 17.43 -6.84
C LEU A 576 -14.53 16.51 -5.84
N LEU A 577 -14.76 15.24 -6.19
CA LEU A 577 -15.32 14.24 -5.26
C LEU A 577 -14.43 14.07 -4.02
N LYS A 578 -13.11 13.99 -4.20
CA LYS A 578 -12.13 13.90 -3.10
C LYS A 578 -12.25 15.08 -2.12
N ILE A 579 -12.37 16.30 -2.64
CA ILE A 579 -12.42 17.51 -1.83
C ILE A 579 -13.76 17.65 -1.10
N THR A 580 -14.87 17.25 -1.72
CA THR A 580 -16.22 17.61 -1.24
C THR A 580 -16.96 16.50 -0.52
N ALA A 581 -16.60 15.23 -0.73
CA ALA A 581 -17.15 14.11 0.03
C ALA A 581 -16.80 14.22 1.53
N PRO A 582 -17.60 13.61 2.42
CA PRO A 582 -17.24 13.41 3.82
C PRO A 582 -15.86 12.76 3.97
N GLY A 583 -15.04 13.29 4.87
CA GLY A 583 -13.65 12.86 5.06
C GLY A 583 -12.67 14.01 4.95
N VAL A 584 -11.38 13.72 5.04
CA VAL A 584 -10.28 14.68 4.92
C VAL A 584 -9.59 14.47 3.57
N PRO A 585 -9.65 15.44 2.63
CA PRO A 585 -9.00 15.29 1.33
C PRO A 585 -7.49 15.24 1.48
N ASP A 586 -6.87 14.24 0.86
CA ASP A 586 -5.42 14.04 0.83
C ASP A 586 -4.86 14.28 -0.58
N PHE A 587 -3.73 14.98 -0.65
CA PHE A 587 -3.02 15.28 -1.89
C PHE A 587 -1.60 14.78 -1.79
N TYR A 588 -1.30 13.71 -2.51
CA TYR A 588 0.07 13.27 -2.63
C TYR A 588 0.89 14.31 -3.40
N GLN A 589 2.16 14.48 -3.03
CA GLN A 589 3.05 15.46 -3.66
C GLN A 589 3.05 15.32 -5.19
N GLY A 590 2.89 16.44 -5.90
CA GLY A 590 2.89 16.48 -7.35
C GLY A 590 1.50 16.41 -7.99
N THR A 591 0.47 15.95 -7.26
CA THR A 591 -0.89 15.79 -7.80
C THR A 591 -1.69 17.09 -7.92
N GLU A 592 -1.10 18.23 -7.58
CA GLU A 592 -1.69 19.54 -7.78
C GLU A 592 -1.82 19.91 -9.27
N LEU A 593 -0.88 19.42 -10.10
CA LEU A 593 -0.98 19.36 -11.57
C LEU A 593 -1.24 17.91 -11.99
N PHE A 594 -1.28 17.65 -13.30
CA PHE A 594 -1.30 16.25 -13.74
C PHE A 594 0.00 15.56 -13.38
N ASP A 595 -0.11 14.42 -12.74
CA ASP A 595 1.02 13.59 -12.34
C ASP A 595 0.85 12.16 -12.86
N PHE A 596 1.72 11.78 -13.80
CA PHE A 596 1.70 10.50 -14.48
C PHE A 596 2.75 9.54 -13.93
N HIS A 597 2.93 9.52 -12.61
CA HIS A 597 3.86 8.60 -11.97
C HIS A 597 3.33 7.16 -11.96
N LEU A 598 4.28 6.24 -11.94
CA LEU A 598 4.08 4.81 -11.70
C LEU A 598 4.45 4.49 -10.23
N VAL A 599 4.53 3.20 -9.90
CA VAL A 599 4.92 2.75 -8.55
C VAL A 599 6.33 3.24 -8.16
N ASP A 600 6.64 3.21 -6.88
CA ASP A 600 7.98 3.55 -6.38
C ASP A 600 9.12 2.82 -7.15
N PRO A 601 10.26 3.49 -7.40
CA PRO A 601 10.66 4.81 -6.95
C PRO A 601 10.13 5.97 -7.81
N ASP A 602 9.39 5.75 -8.89
CA ASP A 602 8.95 6.77 -9.83
C ASP A 602 8.09 7.84 -9.16
N ASN A 603 7.19 7.45 -8.25
CA ASN A 603 6.33 8.35 -7.48
C ASN A 603 7.06 9.18 -6.39
N ARG A 604 8.36 8.98 -6.19
CA ARG A 604 9.20 9.71 -5.21
C ARG A 604 10.14 10.70 -5.87
N ARG A 605 9.96 10.99 -7.16
CA ARG A 605 10.75 11.98 -7.87
C ARG A 605 10.51 13.39 -7.30
N PRO A 606 11.52 14.30 -7.37
CA PRO A 606 11.36 15.67 -6.93
C PRO A 606 10.21 16.38 -7.64
N VAL A 607 9.47 17.19 -6.90
CA VAL A 607 8.35 17.99 -7.41
C VAL A 607 8.77 19.45 -7.56
N ASP A 608 8.49 20.04 -8.72
CA ASP A 608 8.73 21.46 -8.97
C ASP A 608 7.63 22.32 -8.32
N PHE A 609 7.81 22.63 -7.03
CA PHE A 609 6.90 23.48 -6.27
C PHE A 609 6.96 24.96 -6.69
N LEU A 610 8.07 25.44 -7.28
CA LEU A 610 8.18 26.82 -7.75
C LEU A 610 7.23 27.06 -8.93
N LYS A 611 7.19 26.15 -9.89
CA LYS A 611 6.24 26.18 -11.02
C LYS A 611 4.79 26.19 -10.54
N ARG A 612 4.47 25.35 -9.55
CA ARG A 612 3.11 25.30 -8.96
C ARG A 612 2.72 26.59 -8.26
N LYS A 613 3.64 27.17 -7.50
CA LYS A 613 3.44 28.45 -6.82
C LYS A 613 3.19 29.59 -7.83
N GLN A 614 3.98 29.63 -8.91
CA GLN A 614 3.81 30.61 -9.99
C GLN A 614 2.42 30.46 -10.64
N PHE A 615 2.06 29.26 -11.08
CA PHE A 615 0.76 28.99 -11.70
C PHE A 615 -0.40 29.33 -10.78
N LEU A 616 -0.29 29.02 -9.48
CA LEU A 616 -1.31 29.38 -8.51
C LEU A 616 -1.48 30.89 -8.38
N ALA A 617 -0.39 31.65 -8.33
CA ALA A 617 -0.44 33.12 -8.26
C ALA A 617 -1.11 33.74 -9.49
N GLU A 618 -0.77 33.25 -10.71
CA GLU A 618 -1.40 33.65 -11.96
C GLU A 618 -2.91 33.35 -11.95
N ILE A 619 -3.29 32.13 -11.57
CA ILE A 619 -4.69 31.71 -11.48
C ILE A 619 -5.50 32.58 -10.52
N LEU A 620 -4.99 32.85 -9.32
CA LEU A 620 -5.70 33.65 -8.33
C LEU A 620 -5.88 35.10 -8.77
N LYS A 621 -4.85 35.70 -9.40
CA LYS A 621 -4.91 37.04 -9.96
C LYS A 621 -5.96 37.12 -11.08
N ASP A 622 -5.90 36.22 -12.03
CA ASP A 622 -6.78 36.21 -13.20
C ASP A 622 -8.23 35.94 -12.81
N PHE A 623 -8.46 35.04 -11.84
CA PHE A 623 -9.80 34.76 -11.33
C PHE A 623 -10.48 36.00 -10.72
N SER A 624 -9.72 36.83 -10.01
CA SER A 624 -10.25 38.03 -9.37
C SER A 624 -10.68 39.10 -10.40
N SER A 625 -10.11 39.09 -11.60
CA SER A 625 -10.40 40.08 -12.64
C SER A 625 -11.42 39.59 -13.70
N ASP A 626 -11.29 38.35 -14.18
CA ASP A 626 -12.12 37.77 -15.23
C ASP A 626 -12.20 36.24 -15.08
N PRO A 627 -13.13 35.73 -14.23
CA PRO A 627 -13.28 34.28 -14.02
C PRO A 627 -13.58 33.50 -15.30
N ILE A 628 -14.47 34.00 -16.16
CA ILE A 628 -14.88 33.29 -17.39
C ILE A 628 -13.76 33.29 -18.41
N GLY A 629 -13.04 34.41 -18.60
CA GLY A 629 -11.89 34.49 -19.47
C GLY A 629 -10.74 33.56 -19.02
N LEU A 630 -10.50 33.48 -17.70
CA LEU A 630 -9.54 32.51 -17.13
C LEU A 630 -9.97 31.08 -17.50
N ILE A 631 -11.21 30.68 -17.25
CA ILE A 631 -11.74 29.34 -17.54
C ILE A 631 -11.54 28.99 -19.02
N ARG A 632 -11.85 29.92 -19.94
CA ARG A 632 -11.63 29.69 -21.37
C ARG A 632 -10.16 29.43 -21.70
N ARG A 633 -9.22 30.17 -21.10
CA ARG A 633 -7.78 29.95 -21.26
C ARG A 633 -7.36 28.58 -20.70
N LEU A 634 -7.86 28.21 -19.50
CA LEU A 634 -7.57 26.91 -18.89
C LEU A 634 -8.08 25.74 -19.73
N LEU A 635 -9.27 25.86 -20.31
CA LEU A 635 -9.84 24.85 -21.21
C LEU A 635 -9.05 24.72 -22.53
N ALA A 636 -8.58 25.84 -23.09
CA ALA A 636 -7.76 25.85 -24.30
C ALA A 636 -6.38 25.17 -24.04
N HIS A 637 -5.80 25.38 -22.87
CA HIS A 637 -4.49 24.83 -22.48
C HIS A 637 -4.61 23.70 -21.45
N ARG A 638 -5.70 22.96 -21.44
CA ARG A 638 -6.05 21.95 -20.43
C ARG A 638 -4.96 20.91 -20.15
N ASN A 639 -4.06 20.65 -21.12
CA ASN A 639 -3.03 19.63 -20.99
C ASN A 639 -1.88 20.02 -20.03
N ASP A 640 -1.72 21.31 -19.68
CA ASP A 640 -0.64 21.79 -18.80
C ASP A 640 -0.93 21.60 -17.29
N GLY A 641 -2.15 21.14 -16.95
CA GLY A 641 -2.57 20.82 -15.59
C GLY A 641 -3.06 22.02 -14.75
N ARG A 642 -2.95 23.26 -15.25
CA ARG A 642 -3.43 24.46 -14.53
C ARG A 642 -4.93 24.39 -14.24
N ILE A 643 -5.71 23.74 -15.11
CA ILE A 643 -7.14 23.54 -14.90
C ILE A 643 -7.44 22.69 -13.66
N LYS A 644 -6.61 21.68 -13.35
CA LYS A 644 -6.71 20.87 -12.13
C LYS A 644 -6.33 21.69 -10.90
N LEU A 645 -5.22 22.45 -10.96
CA LEU A 645 -4.80 23.35 -9.89
C LEU A 645 -5.84 24.42 -9.58
N PHE A 646 -6.49 24.98 -10.59
CA PHE A 646 -7.62 25.91 -10.43
C PHE A 646 -8.77 25.28 -9.66
N LEU A 647 -9.22 24.08 -10.07
CA LEU A 647 -10.27 23.34 -9.37
C LEU A 647 -9.89 23.10 -7.91
N ILE A 648 -8.68 22.61 -7.65
CA ILE A 648 -8.18 22.32 -6.29
C ILE A 648 -8.20 23.60 -5.44
N ALA A 649 -7.62 24.69 -5.96
CA ALA A 649 -7.51 25.95 -5.21
C ALA A 649 -8.89 26.50 -4.84
N ARG A 650 -9.82 26.58 -5.81
CA ARG A 650 -11.16 27.11 -5.57
C ARG A 650 -11.99 26.23 -4.63
N ALA A 651 -11.96 24.91 -4.84
CA ALA A 651 -12.72 23.98 -4.01
C ALA A 651 -12.17 23.92 -2.57
N LEU A 652 -10.85 23.95 -2.35
CA LEU A 652 -10.26 23.96 -1.01
C LEU A 652 -10.47 25.31 -0.29
N GLN A 653 -10.38 26.45 -0.99
CA GLN A 653 -10.74 27.75 -0.43
C GLN A 653 -12.20 27.77 0.06
N THR A 654 -13.10 27.24 -0.77
CA THR A 654 -14.52 27.10 -0.41
C THR A 654 -14.72 26.17 0.78
N ARG A 655 -14.05 25.00 0.78
CA ARG A 655 -14.10 24.07 1.90
C ARG A 655 -13.59 24.68 3.20
N ASN A 656 -12.54 25.48 3.16
CA ASN A 656 -12.01 26.18 4.34
C ASN A 656 -12.95 27.30 4.83
N ALA A 657 -13.50 28.09 3.92
CA ALA A 657 -14.46 29.15 4.26
C ALA A 657 -15.76 28.58 4.83
N GLN A 658 -16.19 27.40 4.36
CA GLN A 658 -17.38 26.68 4.81
C GLN A 658 -17.01 25.43 5.63
N ALA A 659 -16.03 25.57 6.55
CA ALA A 659 -15.44 24.43 7.27
C ALA A 659 -16.49 23.56 7.98
N THR A 660 -17.45 24.17 8.69
CA THR A 660 -18.50 23.44 9.41
C THR A 660 -19.37 22.61 8.45
N LEU A 661 -19.74 23.18 7.30
CA LEU A 661 -20.52 22.47 6.28
C LEU A 661 -19.81 21.21 5.77
N PHE A 662 -18.51 21.30 5.49
CA PHE A 662 -17.78 20.16 4.93
C PHE A 662 -17.26 19.18 5.98
N GLN A 663 -17.04 19.61 7.21
CA GLN A 663 -16.57 18.74 8.30
C GLN A 663 -17.71 18.01 9.02
N GLN A 664 -18.86 18.68 9.21
CA GLN A 664 -19.97 18.18 10.03
C GLN A 664 -21.28 18.00 9.25
N GLY A 665 -21.38 18.58 8.04
CA GLY A 665 -22.59 18.51 7.23
C GLY A 665 -22.94 17.10 6.77
N THR A 666 -24.23 16.83 6.69
CA THR A 666 -24.77 15.58 6.15
C THR A 666 -24.45 15.44 4.67
N TYR A 667 -24.35 14.19 4.21
CA TYR A 667 -24.20 13.86 2.80
C TYR A 667 -25.56 13.40 2.26
N VAL A 668 -26.07 14.05 1.23
CA VAL A 668 -27.39 13.77 0.66
C VAL A 668 -27.24 13.47 -0.83
N PRO A 669 -27.38 12.22 -1.27
CA PRO A 669 -27.44 11.90 -2.69
C PRO A 669 -28.57 12.69 -3.37
N LEU A 670 -28.32 13.22 -4.57
CA LEU A 670 -29.33 13.93 -5.38
C LEU A 670 -29.70 13.10 -6.58
N ALA A 671 -31.01 12.99 -6.83
CA ALA A 671 -31.53 12.30 -8.00
C ALA A 671 -31.23 13.11 -9.27
N VAL A 672 -30.71 12.43 -10.29
CA VAL A 672 -30.49 12.98 -11.62
C VAL A 672 -31.51 12.34 -12.57
N THR A 673 -32.18 13.14 -13.37
CA THR A 673 -33.17 12.71 -14.38
C THR A 673 -32.75 13.13 -15.78
N GLY A 674 -33.48 12.75 -16.79
CA GLY A 674 -33.20 13.05 -18.21
C GLY A 674 -32.33 12.02 -18.90
N ARG A 675 -32.00 12.31 -20.16
CA ARG A 675 -31.34 11.37 -21.08
C ARG A 675 -29.98 10.88 -20.59
N PHE A 676 -29.20 11.77 -20.05
CA PHE A 676 -27.81 11.50 -19.65
C PHE A 676 -27.63 11.33 -18.13
N LYS A 677 -28.68 10.95 -17.39
CA LYS A 677 -28.63 10.75 -15.93
C LYS A 677 -27.52 9.81 -15.45
N ALA A 678 -27.14 8.82 -16.24
CA ALA A 678 -26.07 7.88 -15.90
C ALA A 678 -24.66 8.49 -16.01
N HIS A 679 -24.54 9.65 -16.64
CA HIS A 679 -23.28 10.34 -16.89
C HIS A 679 -22.96 11.41 -15.84
N VAL A 680 -23.77 11.53 -14.78
CA VAL A 680 -23.59 12.53 -13.72
C VAL A 680 -23.63 11.85 -12.36
N ILE A 681 -22.74 12.28 -11.45
CA ILE A 681 -22.83 12.03 -10.02
C ILE A 681 -23.15 13.35 -9.34
N ALA A 682 -24.23 13.36 -8.56
CA ALA A 682 -24.67 14.57 -7.85
C ALA A 682 -25.02 14.28 -6.39
N PHE A 683 -24.63 15.18 -5.51
CA PHE A 683 -25.00 15.13 -4.09
C PHE A 683 -24.98 16.53 -3.47
N ALA A 684 -25.59 16.66 -2.30
CA ALA A 684 -25.51 17.86 -1.50
C ALA A 684 -24.75 17.60 -0.20
N ARG A 685 -24.10 18.64 0.33
CA ARG A 685 -23.69 18.74 1.73
C ARG A 685 -24.61 19.76 2.41
N ALA A 686 -25.12 19.44 3.58
CA ALA A 686 -26.04 20.32 4.30
C ALA A 686 -25.71 20.37 5.79
N HIS A 687 -25.67 21.58 6.35
CA HIS A 687 -25.52 21.83 7.78
C HIS A 687 -26.30 23.07 8.18
N LYS A 688 -27.38 22.88 8.94
CA LYS A 688 -28.30 23.96 9.31
C LYS A 688 -28.81 24.69 8.04
N ASN A 689 -28.57 25.99 7.93
CA ASN A 689 -28.98 26.81 6.80
C ASN A 689 -27.99 26.74 5.62
N HIS A 690 -26.76 26.29 5.84
CA HIS A 690 -25.75 26.18 4.77
C HIS A 690 -25.93 24.92 3.96
N CYS A 691 -25.86 25.05 2.63
CA CYS A 691 -25.98 23.93 1.72
C CYS A 691 -25.05 24.13 0.52
N SER A 692 -24.46 23.04 0.04
CA SER A 692 -23.74 23.03 -1.22
C SER A 692 -24.23 21.86 -2.10
N ILE A 693 -24.21 22.06 -3.42
CA ILE A 693 -24.50 21.02 -4.43
C ILE A 693 -23.25 20.77 -5.22
N ILE A 694 -22.94 19.51 -5.39
CA ILE A 694 -21.79 19.03 -6.17
C ILE A 694 -22.30 18.20 -7.33
N ALA A 695 -21.79 18.48 -8.55
CA ALA A 695 -22.09 17.70 -9.74
C ALA A 695 -20.82 17.47 -10.56
N VAL A 696 -20.55 16.21 -10.91
CA VAL A 696 -19.40 15.82 -11.73
C VAL A 696 -19.82 14.86 -12.84
N PRO A 697 -19.23 15.00 -14.04
CA PRO A 697 -19.49 14.10 -15.16
C PRO A 697 -18.69 12.81 -15.07
N ARG A 698 -19.16 11.76 -15.78
CA ARG A 698 -18.44 10.51 -16.05
C ARG A 698 -18.89 9.89 -17.38
N PHE A 699 -18.11 8.97 -17.94
CA PHE A 699 -18.46 8.20 -19.17
C PHE A 699 -18.70 9.09 -20.39
N LEU A 700 -17.74 9.93 -20.71
CA LEU A 700 -17.90 11.00 -21.69
C LEU A 700 -17.67 10.59 -23.14
N THR A 701 -17.12 9.40 -23.42
CA THR A 701 -16.84 8.96 -24.80
C THR A 701 -18.09 8.80 -25.68
N GLY A 702 -19.23 8.52 -25.06
CA GLY A 702 -20.54 8.44 -25.72
C GLY A 702 -21.32 9.76 -25.73
N LEU A 703 -20.83 10.79 -25.04
CA LEU A 703 -21.54 12.06 -24.86
C LEU A 703 -20.97 13.19 -25.72
N VAL A 704 -19.64 13.32 -25.79
CA VAL A 704 -18.93 14.34 -26.54
C VAL A 704 -17.92 13.72 -27.49
N LYS A 705 -17.68 14.38 -28.63
CA LYS A 705 -16.60 14.01 -29.55
C LYS A 705 -15.26 14.54 -29.05
N GLU A 706 -14.17 13.98 -29.58
CA GLU A 706 -12.84 14.53 -29.36
C GLU A 706 -12.82 16.03 -29.73
N ASN A 707 -12.18 16.84 -28.88
CA ASN A 707 -12.15 18.31 -28.98
C ASN A 707 -13.45 19.06 -28.67
N GLN A 708 -14.53 18.37 -28.30
CA GLN A 708 -15.74 18.99 -27.78
C GLN A 708 -15.75 18.91 -26.24
N HIS A 709 -15.86 20.06 -25.58
CA HIS A 709 -15.96 20.09 -24.11
C HIS A 709 -17.34 19.60 -23.65
N PRO A 710 -17.43 18.92 -22.48
CA PRO A 710 -18.71 18.46 -21.92
C PRO A 710 -19.50 19.61 -21.27
N LEU A 711 -19.79 20.66 -22.02
CA LEU A 711 -20.35 21.93 -21.54
C LEU A 711 -21.66 22.28 -22.23
N GLY A 712 -22.54 22.90 -21.48
CA GLY A 712 -23.75 23.58 -21.97
C GLY A 712 -24.90 22.66 -22.34
N ASP A 713 -26.06 23.29 -22.59
CA ASP A 713 -27.35 22.61 -22.82
C ASP A 713 -27.36 21.73 -24.07
N ARG A 714 -26.54 22.05 -25.09
CA ARG A 714 -26.45 21.22 -26.32
C ARG A 714 -25.91 19.81 -26.03
N VAL A 715 -25.02 19.70 -25.03
CA VAL A 715 -24.42 18.42 -24.60
C VAL A 715 -25.38 17.69 -23.66
N TRP A 716 -25.85 18.38 -22.64
CA TRP A 716 -26.57 17.77 -21.53
C TRP A 716 -28.08 17.66 -21.74
N GLN A 717 -28.63 18.37 -22.71
CA GLN A 717 -30.05 18.33 -23.10
C GLN A 717 -31.01 18.53 -21.92
N ASP A 718 -31.89 17.58 -21.67
CA ASP A 718 -32.90 17.56 -20.62
C ASP A 718 -32.40 17.02 -19.26
N THR A 719 -31.11 16.81 -19.15
CA THR A 719 -30.53 16.23 -17.91
C THR A 719 -30.50 17.26 -16.78
N GLU A 720 -31.10 16.90 -15.65
CA GLU A 720 -31.26 17.81 -14.52
C GLU A 720 -31.14 17.11 -13.16
N ILE A 721 -30.78 17.88 -12.14
CA ILE A 721 -30.72 17.47 -10.73
C ILE A 721 -32.04 17.92 -10.06
N ILE A 722 -32.69 17.00 -9.36
CA ILE A 722 -33.89 17.29 -8.58
C ILE A 722 -33.50 17.78 -7.19
N LEU A 723 -34.03 18.94 -6.81
CA LEU A 723 -33.64 19.64 -5.57
C LEU A 723 -34.53 19.29 -4.36
N GLY A 724 -35.77 18.85 -4.55
CA GLY A 724 -36.71 18.57 -3.47
C GLY A 724 -36.92 19.80 -2.56
N GLU A 725 -36.73 19.65 -1.27
CA GLU A 725 -36.87 20.73 -0.25
C GLU A 725 -35.90 21.92 -0.41
N LYS A 726 -34.91 21.81 -1.29
CA LYS A 726 -33.95 22.88 -1.63
C LYS A 726 -34.45 23.76 -2.80
N ALA A 727 -35.67 23.58 -3.26
CA ALA A 727 -36.30 24.37 -4.29
C ALA A 727 -36.43 25.85 -3.90
N GLY A 728 -36.40 26.74 -4.88
CA GLY A 728 -36.56 28.18 -4.69
C GLY A 728 -35.32 28.92 -4.17
N SER A 729 -34.15 28.25 -4.09
CA SER A 729 -32.90 28.83 -3.62
C SER A 729 -32.09 29.47 -4.76
N ARG A 730 -31.28 30.47 -4.38
CA ARG A 730 -30.21 31.02 -5.23
C ARG A 730 -28.91 30.30 -4.92
N TRP A 731 -28.11 30.06 -5.95
CA TRP A 731 -26.89 29.27 -5.87
C TRP A 731 -25.74 29.97 -6.56
N GLN A 732 -24.65 30.20 -5.86
CA GLN A 732 -23.41 30.71 -6.43
C GLN A 732 -22.55 29.54 -6.91
N ASN A 733 -22.16 29.53 -8.19
CA ASN A 733 -21.17 28.60 -8.72
C ASN A 733 -19.77 29.13 -8.40
N ILE A 734 -19.02 28.40 -7.56
CA ILE A 734 -17.72 28.88 -7.04
C ILE A 734 -16.63 28.91 -8.11
N PHE A 735 -16.79 28.17 -9.21
CA PHE A 735 -15.81 28.19 -10.30
C PHE A 735 -16.03 29.35 -11.26
N THR A 736 -17.27 29.75 -11.51
CA THR A 736 -17.61 30.80 -12.49
C THR A 736 -17.95 32.13 -11.84
N ALA A 737 -18.17 32.14 -10.52
CA ALA A 737 -18.71 33.26 -9.74
C ALA A 737 -20.14 33.68 -10.15
N GLU A 738 -20.83 32.94 -11.02
CA GLU A 738 -22.20 33.22 -11.43
C GLU A 738 -23.23 32.79 -10.39
N THR A 739 -24.31 33.55 -10.26
CA THR A 739 -25.46 33.17 -9.42
C THR A 739 -26.58 32.59 -10.29
N LEU A 740 -27.10 31.45 -9.88
CA LEU A 740 -28.16 30.69 -10.53
C LEU A 740 -29.40 30.63 -9.63
N SER A 741 -30.57 30.78 -10.19
CA SER A 741 -31.83 30.57 -9.49
C SER A 741 -32.41 29.21 -9.89
N ALA A 742 -32.88 28.44 -8.93
CA ALA A 742 -33.47 27.13 -9.15
C ALA A 742 -34.87 27.07 -8.55
N ALA A 743 -35.87 26.67 -9.37
CA ALA A 743 -37.22 26.44 -8.87
C ALA A 743 -37.35 25.08 -8.18
N SER A 744 -37.34 23.96 -8.91
CA SER A 744 -37.43 22.59 -8.38
C SER A 744 -36.28 21.69 -8.84
N SER A 745 -35.58 22.11 -9.88
CA SER A 745 -34.44 21.36 -10.47
C SER A 745 -33.36 22.31 -10.96
N LEU A 746 -32.16 21.76 -11.21
CA LEU A 746 -31.03 22.43 -11.85
C LEU A 746 -30.63 21.67 -13.10
N LYS A 747 -30.71 22.30 -14.25
CA LYS A 747 -30.20 21.71 -15.50
C LYS A 747 -28.71 21.55 -15.48
N ILE A 748 -28.21 20.36 -15.82
CA ILE A 748 -26.79 20.08 -15.89
C ILE A 748 -26.08 20.98 -16.88
N GLY A 749 -26.69 21.22 -18.07
CA GLY A 749 -26.10 22.11 -19.06
C GLY A 749 -25.91 23.54 -18.55
N THR A 750 -26.83 24.05 -17.76
CA THR A 750 -26.72 25.39 -17.15
C THR A 750 -25.60 25.47 -16.11
N ILE A 751 -25.53 24.50 -15.16
CA ILE A 751 -24.51 24.52 -14.10
C ILE A 751 -23.11 24.17 -14.64
N LEU A 752 -23.00 23.48 -15.76
CA LEU A 752 -21.79 23.16 -16.48
C LEU A 752 -21.62 24.00 -17.77
N GLN A 753 -22.16 25.22 -17.81
CA GLN A 753 -22.07 26.08 -19.00
C GLN A 753 -20.64 26.45 -19.36
N HIS A 754 -19.80 26.72 -18.37
CA HIS A 754 -18.44 27.24 -18.56
C HIS A 754 -17.35 26.32 -18.03
N PHE A 755 -17.65 25.49 -16.99
CA PHE A 755 -16.68 24.61 -16.37
C PHE A 755 -17.25 23.18 -16.23
N PRO A 756 -16.45 22.11 -16.44
CA PRO A 756 -16.99 20.73 -16.55
C PRO A 756 -17.38 20.09 -15.22
N CYS A 757 -17.21 20.77 -14.10
CA CYS A 757 -17.64 20.34 -12.77
C CYS A 757 -18.36 21.51 -12.08
N ALA A 758 -19.30 21.21 -11.18
CA ALA A 758 -19.99 22.24 -10.42
C ALA A 758 -19.86 22.01 -8.91
N LEU A 759 -19.53 23.09 -8.20
CA LEU A 759 -19.68 23.24 -6.75
C LEU A 759 -20.48 24.53 -6.52
N LEU A 760 -21.72 24.33 -6.10
CA LEU A 760 -22.65 25.44 -5.87
C LEU A 760 -22.82 25.64 -4.37
N LEU A 761 -22.78 26.89 -3.92
CA LEU A 761 -23.13 27.27 -2.56
C LEU A 761 -24.50 27.98 -2.56
N ARG A 762 -25.35 27.63 -1.61
CA ARG A 762 -26.60 28.36 -1.39
C ARG A 762 -26.28 29.76 -0.86
N GLU A 763 -26.83 30.77 -1.52
CA GLU A 763 -26.79 32.14 -0.99
C GLU A 763 -27.78 32.23 0.19
N ASP A 764 -27.35 32.83 1.28
CA ASP A 764 -28.23 33.11 2.39
C ASP A 764 -29.25 34.16 1.91
N ILE A 765 -30.52 33.88 2.08
CA ILE A 765 -31.59 34.88 1.85
C ILE A 765 -31.55 35.76 3.10
N GLU A 766 -31.06 37.00 2.93
CA GLU A 766 -31.17 38.02 3.98
C GLU A 766 -32.62 38.24 4.42
#